data_cc8065fa8dca6251259165f900842519
#
_entry.id   cc8065fa8dca6251259165f900842519
#
_cell.length_a   1.000
_cell.length_b   1.000
_cell.length_c   1.000
_cell.angle_alpha   90.00
_cell.angle_beta   90.00
_cell.angle_gamma   90.00
#
_symmetry.space_group_name_H-M   'P 1'
#
loop_
_entity.id
_entity.type
_entity.pdbx_description
1 polymer ?
#
loop_
_entity_poly.entity_id
_entity_poly.type
_entity_poly.pdbx_seq_one_letter_code
_entity_poly.pdbx_strand_id
1 'polypeptide(L)'
;MPGADASTRVRAGRGALQTIDNALGFLAQHPPYDQIDPALLREALQHAELAYYAEGRAIIGPDAGVPGFFCIVQQGLIRGTRQDDVRGAAPLFEAGPGETFLAAALYQQRPTRTVHIAAEDSFVIQLPRSEFHTLLESSERFRQYCERRASVLVDRAREQLRTEISAEMQRAATLDTPLGRMSLRAPVSCEGDTTVRAAVRQMHEAGVGSIVISDGGQPPSGIFTLRDLRALIADEACDLDAPVRAAMTANPHGAQASDTVFDAAAMMLEHRIGHLLVTDQNRLLGVVSQRDLFAQQHVDMVSLARSLSGCDSVAAIAEVRQHTQRVINAMLAHGASGRQLTRLLSQLNDVAVRRVLELVEAGHPDALPRYTWLAFGSEARGEQALLTDQDNGLLFEPVPGEPVDATRQRLLSFAQSANEQLAAIGFPLCAGNIMASNPALCLSRQEWTRHYETLIDVQSPEALLQGSIHFDVRPLHGHRPALDPVLSRAHAAVETNTQFQHALAQIALGFRPALGLIRSFATRRVGSGRRLDLKKNGLQSFVAATRTLALAHGLGMANTDDRLEALAEAGAIDARDAAAWSEAFSFIQVLRMRAHQQQLEAGEALSNEIDPDSLNPLDRRILKEALRQAQRLHDRLKLNYP
;
A
#
# COMPACT_ATOMS: atom_id res chain seq x y z
N MET A 1 19.83 -14.55 -26.85
CA MET A 1 21.19 -14.20 -27.29
C MET A 1 22.15 -15.29 -26.89
N PRO A 2 23.02 -15.81 -27.76
CA PRO A 2 23.64 -17.11 -27.64
C PRO A 2 24.95 -17.06 -26.86
N GLY A 3 25.31 -18.20 -26.26
CA GLY A 3 26.68 -18.53 -25.98
C GLY A 3 27.06 -18.68 -24.52
N ALA A 4 26.51 -19.65 -23.84
CA ALA A 4 27.14 -20.22 -22.66
C ALA A 4 27.99 -21.40 -23.13
N ASP A 5 29.25 -21.18 -23.44
CA ASP A 5 30.26 -22.23 -23.34
C ASP A 5 31.66 -21.62 -23.44
N ALA A 6 32.27 -21.33 -22.31
CA ALA A 6 33.71 -21.17 -22.15
C ALA A 6 34.09 -21.42 -20.68
N SER A 7 33.73 -22.59 -20.14
CA SER A 7 34.50 -23.17 -19.04
C SER A 7 35.78 -23.71 -19.65
N THR A 8 36.94 -23.23 -19.22
CA THR A 8 38.20 -23.87 -19.57
C THR A 8 38.26 -25.20 -18.82
N ARG A 9 37.68 -26.25 -19.45
CA ARG A 9 37.73 -27.63 -18.93
C ARG A 9 39.13 -28.17 -19.20
N VAL A 10 39.92 -28.28 -18.17
CA VAL A 10 41.17 -29.03 -18.24
C VAL A 10 40.82 -30.51 -18.06
N ARG A 11 40.63 -31.21 -19.20
CA ARG A 11 40.58 -32.71 -19.19
C ARG A 11 41.94 -33.25 -18.84
N ALA A 12 42.02 -34.03 -17.76
CA ALA A 12 43.24 -34.69 -17.32
C ALA A 12 43.68 -35.78 -18.29
N GLY A 13 44.72 -35.48 -19.10
CA GLY A 13 45.50 -36.50 -19.80
C GLY A 13 46.69 -36.93 -18.93
N ARG A 14 47.01 -38.22 -18.88
CA ARG A 14 48.15 -38.95 -18.22
C ARG A 14 48.76 -38.43 -16.90
N GLY A 15 48.33 -37.33 -16.32
CA GLY A 15 48.60 -36.86 -14.94
C GLY A 15 47.49 -37.21 -13.94
N ALA A 16 46.50 -37.98 -14.35
CA ALA A 16 45.26 -38.25 -13.59
C ALA A 16 45.49 -38.89 -12.21
N LEU A 17 46.43 -39.83 -12.11
CA LEU A 17 46.73 -40.50 -10.83
C LEU A 17 47.30 -39.53 -9.77
N GLN A 18 48.20 -38.63 -10.16
CA GLN A 18 48.80 -37.65 -9.26
C GLN A 18 47.79 -36.57 -8.85
N THR A 19 46.86 -36.24 -9.74
CA THR A 19 45.76 -35.30 -9.46
C THR A 19 44.71 -35.89 -8.51
N ILE A 20 44.41 -37.22 -8.66
CA ILE A 20 43.49 -37.94 -7.75
C ILE A 20 44.12 -38.07 -6.37
N ASP A 21 45.39 -38.40 -6.25
CA ASP A 21 46.08 -38.51 -4.97
C ASP A 21 46.19 -37.18 -4.25
N ASN A 22 46.38 -36.06 -4.97
CA ASN A 22 46.35 -34.72 -4.42
C ASN A 22 44.94 -34.34 -3.93
N ALA A 23 43.88 -34.64 -4.69
CA ALA A 23 42.51 -34.40 -4.29
C ALA A 23 42.13 -35.26 -3.09
N LEU A 24 42.53 -36.53 -3.05
CA LEU A 24 42.29 -37.42 -1.93
C LEU A 24 43.00 -36.92 -0.65
N GLY A 25 44.28 -36.49 -0.78
CA GLY A 25 45.06 -35.94 0.32
C GLY A 25 44.46 -34.64 0.85
N PHE A 26 43.89 -33.81 -0.01
CA PHE A 26 43.14 -32.61 0.38
C PHE A 26 41.85 -32.97 1.10
N LEU A 27 41.02 -33.84 0.55
CA LEU A 27 39.73 -34.23 1.14
C LEU A 27 39.90 -34.98 2.45
N ALA A 28 40.95 -35.79 2.61
CA ALA A 28 41.24 -36.48 3.88
C ALA A 28 41.54 -35.53 5.07
N GLN A 29 41.76 -34.25 4.82
CA GLN A 29 41.97 -33.23 5.86
C GLN A 29 40.68 -32.47 6.20
N HIS A 30 39.57 -32.77 5.50
CA HIS A 30 38.32 -32.01 5.66
C HIS A 30 37.13 -32.94 5.95
N PRO A 31 36.34 -32.67 7.01
CA PRO A 31 35.09 -33.40 7.25
C PRO A 31 34.04 -33.11 6.16
N PRO A 32 33.26 -34.13 5.75
CA PRO A 32 33.15 -35.50 6.26
C PRO A 32 34.06 -36.48 5.56
N TYR A 33 34.91 -36.05 4.60
CA TYR A 33 35.66 -36.88 3.70
C TYR A 33 36.77 -37.65 4.44
N ASP A 34 37.28 -37.10 5.57
CA ASP A 34 38.22 -37.73 6.48
C ASP A 34 37.66 -39.03 7.13
N GLN A 35 36.33 -39.20 7.10
CA GLN A 35 35.60 -40.32 7.73
C GLN A 35 35.00 -41.28 6.70
N ILE A 36 35.26 -41.06 5.40
CA ILE A 36 34.83 -41.95 4.34
C ILE A 36 35.93 -42.93 3.99
N ASP A 37 35.57 -44.16 3.64
CA ASP A 37 36.55 -45.18 3.16
C ASP A 37 37.39 -44.57 1.99
N PRO A 38 38.73 -44.49 2.15
CA PRO A 38 39.60 -43.95 1.13
C PRO A 38 39.47 -44.65 -0.23
N ALA A 39 39.11 -45.94 -0.25
CA ALA A 39 38.90 -46.67 -1.49
C ALA A 39 37.63 -46.19 -2.21
N LEU A 40 36.55 -46.01 -1.51
CA LEU A 40 35.28 -45.48 -2.02
C LEU A 40 35.44 -44.03 -2.52
N LEU A 41 36.14 -43.20 -1.76
CA LEU A 41 36.40 -41.81 -2.13
C LEU A 41 37.31 -41.72 -3.39
N ARG A 42 38.30 -42.60 -3.48
CA ARG A 42 39.18 -42.74 -4.67
C ARG A 42 38.39 -43.13 -5.91
N GLU A 43 37.48 -44.07 -5.81
CA GLU A 43 36.62 -44.50 -6.90
C GLU A 43 35.74 -43.33 -7.41
N ALA A 44 35.08 -42.60 -6.52
CA ALA A 44 34.29 -41.44 -6.88
C ALA A 44 35.15 -40.33 -7.55
N LEU A 45 36.38 -40.11 -7.09
CA LEU A 45 37.30 -39.13 -7.65
C LEU A 45 37.82 -39.49 -9.06
N GLN A 46 37.75 -40.76 -9.48
CA GLN A 46 38.10 -41.12 -10.87
C GLN A 46 37.22 -40.44 -11.91
N HIS A 47 35.99 -40.10 -11.54
CA HIS A 47 35.02 -39.44 -12.41
C HIS A 47 34.88 -37.94 -12.12
N ALA A 48 35.68 -37.39 -11.16
CA ALA A 48 35.65 -35.99 -10.81
C ALA A 48 36.36 -35.11 -11.82
N GLU A 49 35.88 -33.90 -11.99
CA GLU A 49 36.53 -32.83 -12.75
C GLU A 49 36.95 -31.69 -11.81
N LEU A 50 38.12 -31.09 -12.09
CA LEU A 50 38.55 -29.86 -11.42
C LEU A 50 38.20 -28.69 -12.32
N ALA A 51 37.28 -27.83 -11.85
CA ALA A 51 36.83 -26.66 -12.57
C ALA A 51 37.39 -25.38 -11.94
N TYR A 52 37.85 -24.48 -12.82
CA TYR A 52 38.27 -23.14 -12.42
C TYR A 52 37.17 -22.10 -12.71
N TYR A 53 36.92 -21.22 -11.76
CA TYR A 53 36.01 -20.09 -11.87
C TYR A 53 36.71 -18.81 -11.46
N ALA A 54 36.76 -17.83 -12.37
CA ALA A 54 37.31 -16.52 -12.09
C ALA A 54 36.35 -15.73 -11.16
N GLU A 55 36.89 -14.80 -10.39
CA GLU A 55 36.12 -13.88 -9.53
C GLU A 55 34.92 -13.25 -10.27
N GLY A 56 33.79 -13.19 -9.60
CA GLY A 56 32.52 -12.66 -10.13
C GLY A 56 31.77 -13.59 -11.09
N ARG A 57 32.31 -14.76 -11.44
CA ARG A 57 31.65 -15.69 -12.35
C ARG A 57 30.55 -16.48 -11.67
N ALA A 58 29.32 -16.43 -12.27
CA ALA A 58 28.23 -17.29 -11.85
C ALA A 58 28.50 -18.77 -12.26
N ILE A 59 28.35 -19.68 -11.31
CA ILE A 59 28.56 -21.12 -11.48
C ILE A 59 27.25 -21.79 -11.89
N ILE A 60 26.18 -21.53 -11.14
CA ILE A 60 24.85 -22.08 -11.37
C ILE A 60 23.80 -21.18 -10.72
N GLY A 61 22.60 -21.14 -11.31
CA GLY A 61 21.45 -20.41 -10.79
C GLY A 61 20.15 -21.23 -10.86
N PRO A 62 19.02 -20.68 -10.39
CA PRO A 62 17.73 -21.36 -10.36
C PRO A 62 17.26 -21.88 -11.73
N ASP A 63 17.59 -21.17 -12.80
CA ASP A 63 17.14 -21.48 -14.16
C ASP A 63 17.91 -22.65 -14.81
N ALA A 64 18.99 -23.11 -14.18
CA ALA A 64 19.84 -24.20 -14.71
C ALA A 64 19.25 -25.61 -14.47
N GLY A 65 18.09 -25.71 -13.80
CA GLY A 65 17.51 -27.00 -13.45
C GLY A 65 18.22 -27.69 -12.28
N VAL A 66 18.03 -29.03 -12.18
CA VAL A 66 18.69 -29.82 -11.12
C VAL A 66 20.18 -29.91 -11.42
N PRO A 67 21.09 -29.62 -10.44
CA PRO A 67 22.52 -29.64 -10.65
C PRO A 67 23.03 -31.01 -11.18
N GLY A 68 23.93 -30.99 -12.14
CA GLY A 68 24.57 -32.18 -12.67
C GLY A 68 25.74 -32.68 -11.84
N PHE A 69 26.29 -31.83 -10.97
CA PHE A 69 27.50 -32.11 -10.20
C PHE A 69 27.32 -31.71 -8.72
N PHE A 70 27.92 -32.50 -7.84
CA PHE A 70 28.19 -32.16 -6.47
C PHE A 70 29.56 -31.44 -6.42
N CYS A 71 29.57 -30.27 -5.76
CA CYS A 71 30.70 -29.35 -5.81
C CYS A 71 31.37 -29.22 -4.44
N ILE A 72 32.71 -29.36 -4.43
CA ILE A 72 33.56 -29.16 -3.24
C ILE A 72 34.58 -28.09 -3.58
N VAL A 73 34.69 -27.06 -2.78
CA VAL A 73 35.69 -25.99 -2.97
C VAL A 73 37.06 -26.53 -2.57
N GLN A 74 38.01 -26.55 -3.52
CA GLN A 74 39.39 -26.90 -3.23
C GLN A 74 40.21 -25.68 -2.81
N GLN A 75 39.98 -24.56 -3.48
CA GLN A 75 40.61 -23.27 -3.21
C GLN A 75 39.63 -22.16 -3.59
N GLY A 76 39.70 -21.02 -2.91
CA GLY A 76 38.85 -19.85 -3.15
C GLY A 76 37.58 -19.81 -2.29
N LEU A 77 36.63 -18.96 -2.68
CA LEU A 77 35.41 -18.70 -1.93
C LEU A 77 34.22 -18.64 -2.87
N ILE A 78 33.17 -19.40 -2.57
CA ILE A 78 31.91 -19.40 -3.32
C ILE A 78 30.81 -18.77 -2.45
N ARG A 79 30.08 -17.79 -3.01
CA ARG A 79 28.92 -17.14 -2.38
C ARG A 79 27.62 -17.55 -3.04
N GLY A 80 26.60 -17.79 -2.22
CA GLY A 80 25.22 -17.96 -2.68
C GLY A 80 24.39 -16.72 -2.39
N THR A 81 23.80 -16.12 -3.44
CA THR A 81 22.94 -14.92 -3.34
C THR A 81 21.55 -15.20 -3.92
N ARG A 82 20.54 -14.36 -3.61
CA ARG A 82 19.25 -14.42 -4.30
C ARG A 82 19.37 -13.89 -5.73
N GLN A 83 18.50 -14.35 -6.62
CA GLN A 83 18.52 -13.96 -8.04
C GLN A 83 18.29 -12.45 -8.22
N ASP A 84 17.51 -11.82 -7.32
CA ASP A 84 17.15 -10.39 -7.36
C ASP A 84 18.19 -9.49 -6.70
N ASP A 85 19.21 -10.04 -6.02
CA ASP A 85 20.17 -9.33 -5.17
C ASP A 85 21.59 -9.33 -5.78
N VAL A 86 21.76 -8.75 -6.96
CA VAL A 86 23.04 -8.82 -7.68
C VAL A 86 24.08 -7.79 -7.19
N ARG A 87 23.72 -6.77 -6.38
CA ARG A 87 24.67 -5.76 -5.89
C ARG A 87 24.35 -5.30 -4.46
N GLY A 88 25.01 -5.92 -3.46
CA GLY A 88 25.19 -5.33 -2.13
C GLY A 88 24.49 -5.96 -0.94
N ALA A 89 23.71 -7.01 -1.09
CA ALA A 89 23.13 -7.73 0.04
C ALA A 89 24.12 -8.75 0.64
N ALA A 90 23.97 -9.06 1.93
CA ALA A 90 24.76 -10.09 2.60
C ALA A 90 24.51 -11.47 1.94
N PRO A 91 25.55 -12.26 1.66
CA PRO A 91 25.40 -13.57 1.04
C PRO A 91 24.58 -14.50 1.96
N LEU A 92 23.70 -15.31 1.37
CA LEU A 92 22.92 -16.32 2.10
C LEU A 92 23.81 -17.41 2.69
N PHE A 93 24.91 -17.73 2.03
CA PHE A 93 25.95 -18.60 2.54
C PHE A 93 27.27 -18.33 1.81
N GLU A 94 28.37 -18.75 2.44
CA GLU A 94 29.70 -18.82 1.86
C GLU A 94 30.23 -20.24 2.00
N ALA A 95 31.00 -20.71 1.03
CA ALA A 95 31.66 -21.99 1.06
C ALA A 95 33.14 -21.79 0.72
N GLY A 96 34.02 -22.09 1.67
CA GLY A 96 35.47 -22.07 1.55
C GLY A 96 36.09 -23.47 1.30
N PRO A 97 37.42 -23.59 1.35
CA PRO A 97 38.10 -24.85 1.09
C PRO A 97 37.63 -26.02 1.97
N GLY A 98 37.39 -27.18 1.36
CA GLY A 98 36.80 -28.35 2.02
C GLY A 98 35.29 -28.33 2.16
N GLU A 99 34.66 -27.18 1.95
CA GLU A 99 33.21 -27.05 2.06
C GLU A 99 32.49 -27.36 0.74
N THR A 100 31.19 -27.71 0.88
CA THR A 100 30.35 -28.08 -0.26
C THR A 100 29.25 -27.11 -0.50
N PHE A 101 28.84 -26.96 -1.75
CA PHE A 101 27.62 -26.30 -2.14
C PHE A 101 26.83 -27.18 -3.12
N LEU A 102 25.52 -26.90 -3.30
CA LEU A 102 24.56 -27.71 -4.07
C LEU A 102 24.15 -29.07 -3.47
N ALA A 103 24.72 -29.50 -2.34
CA ALA A 103 24.36 -30.78 -1.69
C ALA A 103 22.85 -30.91 -1.44
N ALA A 104 22.21 -29.85 -0.93
CA ALA A 104 20.77 -29.85 -0.65
C ALA A 104 19.91 -29.92 -1.93
N ALA A 105 20.32 -29.27 -3.00
CA ALA A 105 19.61 -29.29 -4.28
C ALA A 105 19.68 -30.67 -4.93
N LEU A 106 20.86 -31.34 -4.87
CA LEU A 106 21.08 -32.71 -5.34
C LEU A 106 20.32 -33.74 -4.51
N TYR A 107 20.41 -33.63 -3.17
CA TYR A 107 19.73 -34.53 -2.24
C TYR A 107 18.20 -34.50 -2.43
N GLN A 108 17.63 -33.30 -2.63
CA GLN A 108 16.19 -33.09 -2.83
C GLN A 108 15.76 -33.17 -4.32
N GLN A 109 16.67 -33.45 -5.22
CA GLN A 109 16.43 -33.55 -6.66
C GLN A 109 15.66 -32.35 -7.27
N ARG A 110 16.02 -31.12 -6.85
CA ARG A 110 15.38 -29.87 -7.28
C ARG A 110 16.39 -28.84 -7.76
N PRO A 111 15.98 -27.82 -8.53
CA PRO A 111 16.81 -26.67 -8.84
C PRO A 111 17.31 -25.96 -7.59
N THR A 112 18.48 -25.33 -7.65
CA THR A 112 18.92 -24.42 -6.59
C THR A 112 18.03 -23.20 -6.52
N ARG A 113 17.89 -22.59 -5.34
CA ARG A 113 17.13 -21.35 -5.14
C ARG A 113 18.02 -20.10 -5.10
N THR A 114 19.32 -20.29 -5.21
CA THR A 114 20.34 -19.25 -5.12
C THR A 114 21.22 -19.25 -6.35
N VAL A 115 21.72 -18.08 -6.73
CA VAL A 115 22.81 -17.96 -7.69
C VAL A 115 24.12 -18.15 -6.94
N HIS A 116 24.94 -19.08 -7.38
CA HIS A 116 26.25 -19.36 -6.83
C HIS A 116 27.31 -18.65 -7.65
N ILE A 117 28.12 -17.81 -7.02
CA ILE A 117 29.11 -16.94 -7.66
C ILE A 117 30.48 -17.19 -7.00
N ALA A 118 31.52 -17.27 -7.79
CA ALA A 118 32.89 -17.24 -7.27
C ALA A 118 33.20 -15.84 -6.72
N ALA A 119 33.44 -15.73 -5.41
CA ALA A 119 33.75 -14.47 -4.77
C ALA A 119 35.22 -14.07 -4.94
N GLU A 120 36.05 -15.02 -5.28
CA GLU A 120 37.45 -14.90 -5.66
C GLU A 120 37.81 -16.02 -6.63
N ASP A 121 38.95 -15.98 -7.25
CA ASP A 121 39.43 -17.06 -8.14
C ASP A 121 39.38 -18.41 -7.43
N SER A 122 38.55 -19.33 -7.93
CA SER A 122 38.20 -20.55 -7.21
C SER A 122 38.43 -21.80 -8.05
N PHE A 123 38.97 -22.83 -7.39
CA PHE A 123 39.05 -24.19 -7.91
C PHE A 123 38.04 -25.09 -7.20
N VAL A 124 37.21 -25.77 -7.97
CA VAL A 124 36.12 -26.60 -7.48
C VAL A 124 36.21 -28.03 -8.01
N ILE A 125 36.23 -29.00 -7.09
CA ILE A 125 36.12 -30.42 -7.46
C ILE A 125 34.64 -30.70 -7.74
N GLN A 126 34.32 -31.14 -8.92
CA GLN A 126 32.96 -31.47 -9.38
C GLN A 126 32.84 -32.98 -9.51
N LEU A 127 32.02 -33.58 -8.66
CA LEU A 127 31.66 -35.01 -8.74
C LEU A 127 30.36 -35.14 -9.55
N PRO A 128 30.28 -36.02 -10.54
CA PRO A 128 29.03 -36.30 -11.22
C PRO A 128 27.93 -36.71 -10.26
N ARG A 129 26.70 -36.39 -10.60
CA ARG A 129 25.53 -36.71 -9.80
C ARG A 129 25.39 -38.20 -9.46
N SER A 130 25.79 -39.09 -10.36
CA SER A 130 25.87 -40.55 -10.14
C SER A 130 26.78 -40.88 -8.96
N GLU A 131 28.00 -40.34 -8.95
CA GLU A 131 28.99 -40.59 -7.91
C GLU A 131 28.54 -40.03 -6.55
N PHE A 132 27.86 -38.87 -6.58
CA PHE A 132 27.25 -38.32 -5.36
C PHE A 132 26.21 -39.28 -4.76
N HIS A 133 25.33 -39.88 -5.58
CA HIS A 133 24.37 -40.87 -5.11
C HIS A 133 25.03 -42.13 -4.59
N THR A 134 26.05 -42.63 -5.27
CA THR A 134 26.86 -43.79 -4.84
C THR A 134 27.47 -43.53 -3.44
N LEU A 135 28.06 -42.33 -3.22
CA LEU A 135 28.59 -41.95 -1.92
C LEU A 135 27.51 -41.86 -0.83
N LEU A 136 26.31 -41.37 -1.17
CA LEU A 136 25.17 -41.28 -0.23
C LEU A 136 24.70 -42.69 0.18
N GLU A 137 24.66 -43.63 -0.75
CA GLU A 137 24.20 -45.00 -0.49
C GLU A 137 25.26 -45.82 0.26
N SER A 138 26.55 -45.62 -0.05
CA SER A 138 27.65 -46.41 0.48
C SER A 138 28.26 -45.86 1.75
N SER A 139 28.03 -44.61 2.12
CA SER A 139 28.59 -43.98 3.32
C SER A 139 27.51 -43.31 4.21
N GLU A 140 27.23 -43.96 5.32
CA GLU A 140 26.31 -43.41 6.33
C GLU A 140 26.78 -42.04 6.86
N ARG A 141 28.09 -41.86 7.04
CA ARG A 141 28.68 -40.57 7.51
C ARG A 141 28.47 -39.44 6.51
N PHE A 142 28.65 -39.75 5.22
CA PHE A 142 28.40 -38.76 4.17
C PHE A 142 26.92 -38.38 4.04
N ARG A 143 26.03 -39.36 4.15
CA ARG A 143 24.57 -39.14 4.16
C ARG A 143 24.15 -38.22 5.31
N GLN A 144 24.57 -38.53 6.54
CA GLN A 144 24.27 -37.72 7.74
C GLN A 144 24.82 -36.28 7.64
N TYR A 145 25.97 -36.11 7.01
CA TYR A 145 26.51 -34.77 6.75
C TYR A 145 25.64 -34.00 5.77
N CYS A 146 25.24 -34.60 4.64
CA CYS A 146 24.37 -33.95 3.67
C CYS A 146 22.99 -33.61 4.23
N GLU A 147 22.40 -34.47 5.05
CA GLU A 147 21.14 -34.25 5.75
C GLU A 147 21.23 -33.08 6.74
N ARG A 148 22.28 -33.06 7.57
CA ARG A 148 22.52 -31.96 8.51
C ARG A 148 22.74 -30.63 7.80
N ARG A 149 23.51 -30.62 6.70
CA ARG A 149 23.77 -29.40 5.93
C ARG A 149 22.49 -28.89 5.23
N ALA A 150 21.64 -29.78 4.75
CA ALA A 150 20.35 -29.44 4.20
C ALA A 150 19.39 -28.84 5.27
N SER A 151 19.40 -29.40 6.50
CA SER A 151 18.63 -28.90 7.63
C SER A 151 19.12 -27.53 8.10
N VAL A 152 20.42 -27.32 8.29
CA VAL A 152 21.01 -26.06 8.71
C VAL A 152 20.72 -24.91 7.73
N LEU A 153 20.74 -25.18 6.44
CA LEU A 153 20.39 -24.19 5.41
C LEU A 153 18.89 -23.82 5.47
N VAL A 154 18.02 -24.79 5.76
CA VAL A 154 16.59 -24.56 5.97
C VAL A 154 16.34 -23.79 7.25
N ASP A 155 17.05 -24.11 8.33
CA ASP A 155 16.89 -23.44 9.62
C ASP A 155 17.46 -22.01 9.59
N ARG A 156 18.60 -21.78 8.94
CA ARG A 156 19.11 -20.41 8.67
C ARG A 156 18.16 -19.59 7.79
N ALA A 157 17.61 -20.19 6.74
CA ALA A 157 16.60 -19.51 5.92
C ALA A 157 15.32 -19.19 6.70
N ARG A 158 14.91 -20.08 7.63
CA ARG A 158 13.79 -19.86 8.55
C ARG A 158 14.10 -18.79 9.60
N GLU A 159 15.32 -18.75 10.11
CA GLU A 159 15.74 -17.79 11.12
C GLU A 159 15.94 -16.39 10.51
N GLN A 160 16.49 -16.30 9.30
CA GLN A 160 16.51 -15.07 8.53
C GLN A 160 15.09 -14.58 8.21
N LEU A 161 14.20 -15.47 7.78
CA LEU A 161 12.80 -15.15 7.54
C LEU A 161 12.09 -14.69 8.83
N ARG A 162 12.39 -15.33 9.99
CA ARG A 162 11.90 -14.91 11.30
C ARG A 162 12.45 -13.55 11.72
N THR A 163 13.73 -13.28 11.46
CA THR A 163 14.39 -12.01 11.78
C THR A 163 13.86 -10.91 10.84
N GLU A 164 13.66 -11.19 9.56
CA GLU A 164 13.01 -10.30 8.61
C GLU A 164 11.55 -10.03 9.02
N ILE A 165 10.77 -11.08 9.35
CA ILE A 165 9.40 -10.96 9.85
C ILE A 165 9.35 -10.20 11.19
N SER A 166 10.29 -10.43 12.11
CA SER A 166 10.33 -9.72 13.40
C SER A 166 10.75 -8.25 13.23
N ALA A 167 11.73 -7.97 12.37
CA ALA A 167 12.11 -6.60 12.01
C ALA A 167 10.97 -5.89 11.26
N GLU A 168 10.21 -6.63 10.50
CA GLU A 168 9.03 -6.19 9.78
C GLU A 168 7.84 -5.97 10.72
N MET A 169 7.58 -6.87 11.67
CA MET A 169 6.58 -6.67 12.74
C MET A 169 6.93 -5.49 13.66
N GLN A 170 8.21 -5.25 13.95
CA GLN A 170 8.64 -4.05 14.66
C GLN A 170 8.41 -2.76 13.85
N ARG A 171 8.52 -2.81 12.52
CA ARG A 171 8.22 -1.67 11.63
C ARG A 171 6.72 -1.40 11.52
N ALA A 172 5.88 -2.42 11.47
CA ALA A 172 4.42 -2.27 11.51
C ALA A 172 3.94 -1.65 12.83
N ALA A 173 4.53 -2.09 13.95
CA ALA A 173 4.28 -1.47 15.26
C ALA A 173 4.66 0.02 15.30
N THR A 174 5.51 0.51 14.39
CA THR A 174 5.94 1.90 14.33
C THR A 174 4.87 2.81 13.71
N LEU A 175 4.06 2.33 12.77
CA LEU A 175 2.96 3.11 12.17
C LEU A 175 1.80 3.34 13.14
N ASP A 176 1.52 2.37 14.01
CA ASP A 176 0.49 2.46 15.04
C ASP A 176 1.00 3.11 16.34
N THR A 177 2.25 3.58 16.35
CA THR A 177 2.82 4.26 17.52
C THR A 177 2.12 5.60 17.69
N PRO A 178 1.50 5.89 18.86
CA PRO A 178 0.96 7.19 19.18
C PRO A 178 2.05 8.26 19.14
N LEU A 179 1.74 9.43 18.59
CA LEU A 179 2.67 10.57 18.49
C LEU A 179 3.23 10.99 19.85
N GLY A 180 2.43 10.88 20.91
CA GLY A 180 2.87 11.19 22.28
C GLY A 180 3.94 10.23 22.84
N ARG A 181 4.17 9.07 22.20
CA ARG A 181 5.26 8.13 22.53
C ARG A 181 6.52 8.35 21.70
N MET A 182 6.46 9.20 20.68
CA MET A 182 7.64 9.59 19.92
C MET A 182 8.55 10.49 20.77
N SER A 183 9.85 10.43 20.52
CA SER A 183 10.80 11.39 21.10
C SER A 183 10.66 12.74 20.38
N LEU A 184 9.59 13.49 20.71
CA LEU A 184 9.36 14.82 20.15
C LEU A 184 10.38 15.80 20.72
N ARG A 185 10.95 16.64 19.86
CA ARG A 185 11.78 17.77 20.31
C ARG A 185 10.87 18.83 20.92
N ALA A 186 11.33 19.48 21.99
CA ALA A 186 10.64 20.64 22.53
C ALA A 186 10.43 21.68 21.42
N PRO A 187 9.21 22.25 21.29
CA PRO A 187 8.92 23.19 20.22
C PRO A 187 9.73 24.48 20.42
N VAL A 188 10.40 24.93 19.37
CA VAL A 188 10.98 26.28 19.34
C VAL A 188 9.86 27.26 19.01
N SER A 189 9.66 28.26 19.84
CA SER A 189 8.58 29.24 19.67
C SER A 189 9.05 30.67 19.83
N CYS A 190 8.34 31.60 19.21
CA CYS A 190 8.52 33.04 19.38
C CYS A 190 7.15 33.74 19.40
N GLU A 191 7.15 35.01 19.82
CA GLU A 191 5.96 35.88 19.74
C GLU A 191 5.76 36.38 18.30
N GLY A 192 4.52 36.68 17.94
CA GLY A 192 4.16 37.11 16.59
C GLY A 192 4.81 38.43 16.16
N ASP A 193 5.17 39.30 17.13
CA ASP A 193 5.88 40.56 16.89
C ASP A 193 7.41 40.41 16.73
N THR A 194 7.94 39.21 16.94
CA THR A 194 9.36 38.89 16.65
C THR A 194 9.63 39.11 15.16
N THR A 195 10.75 39.77 14.81
CA THR A 195 11.09 39.96 13.40
C THR A 195 11.41 38.65 12.71
N VAL A 196 11.11 38.55 11.41
CA VAL A 196 11.46 37.36 10.60
C VAL A 196 12.93 37.01 10.76
N ARG A 197 13.84 38.01 10.73
CA ARG A 197 15.29 37.83 10.93
C ARG A 197 15.61 37.17 12.27
N ALA A 198 14.95 37.60 13.34
CA ALA A 198 15.20 37.08 14.68
C ALA A 198 14.60 35.64 14.80
N ALA A 199 13.43 35.38 14.24
CA ALA A 199 12.82 34.05 14.20
C ALA A 199 13.73 33.06 13.42
N VAL A 200 14.24 33.46 12.25
CA VAL A 200 15.17 32.62 11.45
C VAL A 200 16.47 32.35 12.20
N ARG A 201 17.01 33.35 12.96
CA ARG A 201 18.17 33.13 13.79
C ARG A 201 17.95 32.12 14.89
N GLN A 202 16.78 32.16 15.57
CA GLN A 202 16.40 31.15 16.57
C GLN A 202 16.26 29.77 15.95
N MET A 203 15.66 29.67 14.75
CA MET A 203 15.59 28.40 14.01
C MET A 203 16.99 27.84 13.69
N HIS A 204 17.92 28.72 13.28
CA HIS A 204 19.27 28.31 12.93
C HIS A 204 20.07 27.84 14.17
N GLU A 205 20.00 28.57 15.28
CA GLU A 205 20.65 28.24 16.55
C GLU A 205 20.12 26.94 17.14
N ALA A 206 18.80 26.70 17.02
CA ALA A 206 18.16 25.47 17.47
C ALA A 206 18.29 24.30 16.48
N GLY A 207 18.79 24.53 15.26
CA GLY A 207 18.91 23.51 14.22
C GLY A 207 17.58 22.93 13.76
N VAL A 208 16.51 23.77 13.69
CA VAL A 208 15.16 23.36 13.31
C VAL A 208 14.71 24.00 12.01
N GLY A 209 13.82 23.31 11.28
CA GLY A 209 13.24 23.79 10.01
C GLY A 209 11.97 24.62 10.16
N SER A 210 11.46 24.78 11.40
CA SER A 210 10.22 25.51 11.67
C SER A 210 10.25 26.12 13.06
N ILE A 211 9.51 27.21 13.25
CA ILE A 211 9.29 27.87 14.55
C ILE A 211 7.78 28.09 14.73
N VAL A 212 7.30 27.85 15.95
CA VAL A 212 5.90 28.04 16.31
C VAL A 212 5.68 29.45 16.82
N ILE A 213 4.61 30.10 16.38
CA ILE A 213 4.22 31.42 16.85
C ILE A 213 3.13 31.28 17.90
N SER A 214 3.42 31.78 19.13
CA SER A 214 2.52 31.72 20.28
C SER A 214 2.74 32.94 21.16
N ASP A 215 1.70 33.74 21.37
CA ASP A 215 1.74 34.95 22.16
C ASP A 215 1.33 34.65 23.60
N GLY A 216 2.22 34.90 24.57
CA GLY A 216 1.90 34.89 25.99
C GLY A 216 1.39 33.56 26.56
N GLY A 217 1.83 32.42 26.04
CA GLY A 217 1.39 31.08 26.48
C GLY A 217 0.00 30.66 25.98
N GLN A 218 -0.56 31.37 25.04
CA GLN A 218 -1.78 31.02 24.30
C GLN A 218 -1.52 29.83 23.37
N PRO A 219 -2.56 29.12 22.91
CA PRO A 219 -2.42 28.13 21.85
C PRO A 219 -1.69 28.69 20.63
N PRO A 220 -0.93 27.90 19.90
CA PRO A 220 -0.17 28.37 18.74
C PRO A 220 -1.07 29.06 17.72
N SER A 221 -0.74 30.30 17.37
CA SER A 221 -1.47 31.10 16.38
C SER A 221 -0.93 30.89 14.97
N GLY A 222 0.32 30.38 14.83
CA GLY A 222 0.95 30.17 13.53
C GLY A 222 2.17 29.27 13.57
N ILE A 223 2.66 28.94 12.39
CA ILE A 223 3.95 28.29 12.18
C ILE A 223 4.69 29.00 11.05
N PHE A 224 5.99 29.20 11.20
CA PHE A 224 6.87 29.74 10.16
C PHE A 224 7.95 28.70 9.83
N THR A 225 8.15 28.43 8.55
CA THR A 225 9.00 27.34 8.07
C THR A 225 10.01 27.84 7.03
N LEU A 226 11.01 27.00 6.69
CA LEU A 226 11.95 27.30 5.59
C LEU A 226 11.24 27.46 4.23
N ARG A 227 10.04 26.91 4.07
CA ARG A 227 9.21 27.10 2.87
C ARG A 227 8.69 28.53 2.80
N ASP A 228 8.19 29.05 3.93
CA ASP A 228 7.67 30.42 4.04
C ASP A 228 8.81 31.43 3.85
N LEU A 229 9.99 31.15 4.43
CA LEU A 229 11.18 31.97 4.22
C LEU A 229 11.60 32.03 2.74
N ARG A 230 11.55 30.89 2.02
CA ARG A 230 11.86 30.88 0.57
C ARG A 230 10.85 31.69 -0.24
N ALA A 231 9.57 31.58 0.10
CA ALA A 231 8.52 32.36 -0.54
C ALA A 231 8.73 33.88 -0.28
N LEU A 232 9.04 34.24 0.97
CA LEU A 232 9.31 35.62 1.34
C LEU A 232 10.54 36.22 0.63
N ILE A 233 11.65 35.43 0.49
CA ILE A 233 12.85 35.88 -0.21
C ILE A 233 12.62 36.01 -1.74
N ALA A 234 11.72 35.23 -2.28
CA ALA A 234 11.34 35.29 -3.70
C ALA A 234 10.44 36.50 -4.03
N ASP A 235 9.87 37.15 -3.02
CA ASP A 235 9.08 38.36 -3.17
C ASP A 235 10.00 39.58 -3.27
N GLU A 236 9.79 40.45 -4.25
CA GLU A 236 10.55 41.69 -4.44
C GLU A 236 10.40 42.68 -3.26
N ALA A 237 9.29 42.57 -2.49
CA ALA A 237 9.00 43.39 -1.32
C ALA A 237 9.48 42.77 0.01
N CYS A 238 10.45 41.84 -0.02
CA CYS A 238 10.95 41.12 1.15
C CYS A 238 11.46 42.05 2.27
N ASP A 239 10.75 42.08 3.40
CA ASP A 239 11.16 42.77 4.62
C ASP A 239 11.44 41.75 5.74
N LEU A 240 12.69 41.47 6.02
CA LEU A 240 13.14 40.56 7.08
C LEU A 240 13.02 41.19 8.50
N ASP A 241 12.81 42.47 8.60
CA ASP A 241 12.62 43.15 9.87
C ASP A 241 11.14 43.37 10.22
N ALA A 242 10.22 42.94 9.32
CA ALA A 242 8.80 42.85 9.60
C ALA A 242 8.48 41.76 10.64
N PRO A 243 7.36 41.89 11.40
CA PRO A 243 6.90 40.87 12.34
C PRO A 243 6.62 39.53 11.66
N VAL A 244 7.04 38.40 12.27
CA VAL A 244 6.88 37.06 11.70
C VAL A 244 5.42 36.66 11.47
N ARG A 245 4.49 37.28 12.22
CA ARG A 245 3.03 37.08 12.04
C ARG A 245 2.54 37.45 10.63
N ALA A 246 3.25 38.35 9.94
CA ALA A 246 2.89 38.76 8.58
C ALA A 246 3.29 37.71 7.52
N ALA A 247 4.26 36.85 7.86
CA ALA A 247 4.82 35.85 6.94
C ALA A 247 4.57 34.39 7.37
N MET A 248 3.93 34.17 8.53
CA MET A 248 3.62 32.85 9.06
C MET A 248 2.43 32.21 8.32
N THR A 249 2.35 30.88 8.35
CA THR A 249 1.11 30.15 8.08
C THR A 249 0.25 30.20 9.34
N ALA A 250 -0.91 30.90 9.28
CA ALA A 250 -1.85 31.00 10.38
C ALA A 250 -2.65 29.72 10.55
N ASN A 251 -3.13 29.46 11.78
CA ASN A 251 -3.94 28.29 12.14
C ASN A 251 -3.32 26.97 11.62
N PRO A 252 -2.12 26.62 12.05
CA PRO A 252 -1.43 25.44 11.57
C PRO A 252 -2.19 24.15 11.93
N HIS A 253 -2.13 23.17 11.05
CA HIS A 253 -2.72 21.87 11.34
C HIS A 253 -2.01 21.19 12.51
N GLY A 254 -2.80 20.57 13.38
CA GLY A 254 -2.34 19.83 14.56
C GLY A 254 -2.88 18.41 14.60
N ALA A 255 -2.16 17.54 15.29
CA ALA A 255 -2.54 16.19 15.63
C ALA A 255 -2.57 16.03 17.16
N GLN A 256 -3.38 15.11 17.67
CA GLN A 256 -3.40 14.77 19.08
C GLN A 256 -2.23 13.81 19.41
N ALA A 257 -1.79 13.81 20.65
CA ALA A 257 -0.78 12.87 21.13
C ALA A 257 -1.23 11.39 21.02
N SER A 258 -2.54 11.15 21.00
CA SER A 258 -3.15 9.82 20.77
C SER A 258 -3.14 9.39 19.31
N ASP A 259 -3.04 10.30 18.35
CA ASP A 259 -3.00 9.99 16.94
C ASP A 259 -1.72 9.23 16.61
N THR A 260 -1.79 8.36 15.62
CA THR A 260 -0.66 7.51 15.25
C THR A 260 0.32 8.22 14.29
N VAL A 261 1.52 7.69 14.16
CA VAL A 261 2.49 8.09 13.13
C VAL A 261 1.86 8.02 11.73
N PHE A 262 1.01 7.02 11.50
CA PHE A 262 0.25 6.88 10.26
C PHE A 262 -0.72 8.04 10.05
N ASP A 263 -1.50 8.41 11.07
CA ASP A 263 -2.46 9.51 10.98
C ASP A 263 -1.77 10.85 10.70
N ALA A 264 -0.62 11.10 11.36
CA ALA A 264 0.20 12.28 11.08
C ALA A 264 0.72 12.31 9.64
N ALA A 265 1.23 11.18 9.12
CA ALA A 265 1.68 11.09 7.72
C ALA A 265 0.50 11.31 6.75
N ALA A 266 -0.67 10.75 7.04
CA ALA A 266 -1.89 10.92 6.27
C ALA A 266 -2.34 12.39 6.23
N MET A 267 -2.36 13.08 7.38
CA MET A 267 -2.68 14.52 7.45
C MET A 267 -1.67 15.38 6.68
N MET A 268 -0.38 15.09 6.79
CA MET A 268 0.65 15.81 6.03
C MET A 268 0.45 15.65 4.51
N LEU A 269 0.04 14.46 4.09
CA LEU A 269 -0.25 14.15 2.69
C LEU A 269 -1.50 14.88 2.20
N GLU A 270 -2.58 14.80 2.95
CA GLU A 270 -3.88 15.43 2.62
C GLU A 270 -3.77 16.95 2.49
N HIS A 271 -3.08 17.59 3.45
CA HIS A 271 -2.93 19.05 3.49
C HIS A 271 -1.69 19.56 2.78
N ARG A 272 -0.87 18.68 2.17
CA ARG A 272 0.40 19.02 1.48
C ARG A 272 1.37 19.84 2.36
N ILE A 273 1.44 19.49 3.65
CA ILE A 273 2.28 20.16 4.64
C ILE A 273 3.46 19.28 5.05
N GLY A 274 4.55 19.91 5.48
CA GLY A 274 5.76 19.21 5.91
C GLY A 274 5.98 19.18 7.42
N HIS A 275 5.13 19.88 8.18
CA HIS A 275 5.19 20.00 9.64
C HIS A 275 3.79 19.94 10.21
N LEU A 276 3.66 19.32 11.38
CA LEU A 276 2.40 19.16 12.10
C LEU A 276 2.63 19.46 13.59
N LEU A 277 1.77 20.23 14.19
CA LEU A 277 1.81 20.45 15.64
C LEU A 277 1.26 19.22 16.35
N VAL A 278 1.91 18.78 17.42
CA VAL A 278 1.41 17.69 18.27
C VAL A 278 0.95 18.29 19.60
N THR A 279 -0.31 18.06 19.93
CA THR A 279 -0.94 18.60 21.13
C THR A 279 -1.50 17.49 22.02
N ASP A 280 -1.54 17.73 23.32
CA ASP A 280 -2.25 16.92 24.30
C ASP A 280 -3.06 17.84 25.22
N GLN A 281 -4.36 17.63 25.30
CA GLN A 281 -5.28 18.47 26.09
C GLN A 281 -5.04 19.99 25.88
N ASN A 282 -4.95 20.44 24.63
CA ASN A 282 -4.66 21.82 24.21
C ASN A 282 -3.24 22.32 24.56
N ARG A 283 -2.36 21.49 25.08
CA ARG A 283 -0.96 21.82 25.34
C ARG A 283 -0.09 21.35 24.17
N LEU A 284 0.71 22.25 23.61
CA LEU A 284 1.68 21.89 22.57
C LEU A 284 2.81 21.01 23.17
N LEU A 285 2.94 19.79 22.66
CA LEU A 285 4.02 18.85 23.03
C LEU A 285 5.24 19.02 22.13
N GLY A 286 5.05 19.31 20.86
CA GLY A 286 6.14 19.45 19.91
C GLY A 286 5.66 19.69 18.49
N VAL A 287 6.62 19.73 17.57
CA VAL A 287 6.39 19.76 16.13
C VAL A 287 6.99 18.50 15.56
N VAL A 288 6.21 17.75 14.79
CA VAL A 288 6.69 16.62 14.02
C VAL A 288 6.85 17.03 12.57
N SER A 289 8.00 16.74 11.98
CA SER A 289 8.25 16.94 10.56
C SER A 289 8.14 15.62 9.79
N GLN A 290 7.97 15.74 8.46
CA GLN A 290 8.06 14.57 7.58
C GLN A 290 9.34 13.75 7.85
N ARG A 291 10.47 14.44 8.07
CA ARG A 291 11.75 13.79 8.34
C ARG A 291 11.75 12.98 9.63
N ASP A 292 11.06 13.46 10.67
CA ASP A 292 10.97 12.77 11.96
C ASP A 292 10.11 11.51 11.85
N LEU A 293 9.00 11.57 11.08
CA LEU A 293 8.17 10.40 10.77
C LEU A 293 8.94 9.33 9.98
N PHE A 294 9.82 9.74 9.06
CA PHE A 294 10.58 8.84 8.18
C PHE A 294 11.91 8.37 8.73
N ALA A 295 12.49 9.05 9.72
CA ALA A 295 13.72 8.59 10.36
C ALA A 295 13.57 7.18 10.97
N GLN A 296 12.33 6.75 11.20
CA GLN A 296 12.00 5.44 11.75
C GLN A 296 11.46 4.43 10.70
N GLN A 297 11.27 4.82 9.42
CA GLN A 297 10.59 3.97 8.44
C GLN A 297 11.19 3.99 7.04
N HIS A 298 11.33 2.81 6.43
CA HIS A 298 11.77 2.63 5.05
C HIS A 298 10.64 2.75 3.99
N VAL A 299 9.40 3.09 4.37
CA VAL A 299 8.27 3.27 3.44
C VAL A 299 8.03 4.76 3.23
N ASP A 300 8.55 5.27 2.15
CA ASP A 300 8.48 6.70 1.82
C ASP A 300 7.17 7.06 1.09
N MET A 301 6.03 7.02 1.82
CA MET A 301 4.70 7.38 1.30
C MET A 301 4.67 8.82 0.78
N VAL A 302 5.36 9.73 1.46
CA VAL A 302 5.40 11.15 1.08
C VAL A 302 6.29 11.37 -0.13
N SER A 303 7.39 10.62 -0.26
CA SER A 303 8.19 10.63 -1.49
C SER A 303 7.38 10.14 -2.68
N LEU A 304 6.61 9.06 -2.52
CA LEU A 304 5.74 8.55 -3.56
C LEU A 304 4.68 9.59 -3.97
N ALA A 305 4.02 10.22 -2.99
CA ALA A 305 3.06 11.29 -3.26
C ALA A 305 3.72 12.51 -3.92
N ARG A 306 4.93 12.86 -3.50
CA ARG A 306 5.71 13.95 -4.11
C ARG A 306 6.11 13.58 -5.55
N SER A 307 6.54 12.35 -5.78
CA SER A 307 6.84 11.84 -7.12
C SER A 307 5.61 11.91 -8.04
N LEU A 308 4.44 11.45 -7.56
CA LEU A 308 3.17 11.57 -8.31
C LEU A 308 2.82 13.04 -8.63
N SER A 309 2.95 13.94 -7.65
CA SER A 309 2.67 15.38 -7.85
C SER A 309 3.66 16.05 -8.81
N GLY A 310 4.87 15.54 -8.91
CA GLY A 310 5.95 16.08 -9.75
C GLY A 310 5.98 15.52 -11.17
N CYS A 311 5.14 14.53 -11.52
CA CYS A 311 5.11 13.98 -12.87
C CYS A 311 4.69 15.05 -13.90
N ASP A 312 5.37 15.08 -15.04
CA ASP A 312 5.12 16.01 -16.16
C ASP A 312 4.25 15.41 -17.26
N SER A 313 3.92 14.13 -17.17
CA SER A 313 3.14 13.39 -18.16
C SER A 313 2.28 12.30 -17.52
N VAL A 314 1.19 11.93 -18.20
CA VAL A 314 0.29 10.84 -17.80
C VAL A 314 1.03 9.49 -17.77
N ALA A 315 1.95 9.27 -18.71
CA ALA A 315 2.76 8.06 -18.74
C ALA A 315 3.66 7.94 -17.49
N ALA A 316 4.28 9.04 -17.05
CA ALA A 316 5.07 9.07 -15.82
C ALA A 316 4.22 8.79 -14.59
N ILE A 317 2.97 9.29 -14.52
CA ILE A 317 2.04 8.96 -13.43
C ILE A 317 1.72 7.47 -13.42
N ALA A 318 1.46 6.85 -14.57
CA ALA A 318 1.18 5.42 -14.69
C ALA A 318 2.34 4.57 -14.17
N GLU A 319 3.58 4.94 -14.50
CA GLU A 319 4.79 4.26 -14.02
C GLU A 319 4.95 4.38 -12.50
N VAL A 320 4.82 5.60 -11.96
CA VAL A 320 4.94 5.83 -10.50
C VAL A 320 3.84 5.10 -9.73
N ARG A 321 2.62 4.98 -10.28
CA ARG A 321 1.53 4.21 -9.64
C ARG A 321 1.83 2.74 -9.43
N GLN A 322 2.66 2.11 -10.27
CA GLN A 322 3.10 0.72 -10.04
C GLN A 322 3.86 0.59 -8.70
N HIS A 323 4.52 1.64 -8.24
CA HIS A 323 5.17 1.66 -6.93
C HIS A 323 4.17 1.67 -5.76
N THR A 324 2.97 2.25 -5.95
CA THR A 324 1.89 2.21 -4.95
C THR A 324 1.52 0.77 -4.57
N GLN A 325 1.48 -0.14 -5.56
CA GLN A 325 1.22 -1.55 -5.32
C GLN A 325 2.22 -2.18 -4.35
N ARG A 326 3.51 -1.88 -4.51
CA ARG A 326 4.57 -2.40 -3.63
C ARG A 326 4.41 -1.91 -2.19
N VAL A 327 4.03 -0.64 -2.02
CA VAL A 327 3.75 -0.06 -0.69
C VAL A 327 2.58 -0.76 -0.03
N ILE A 328 1.47 -0.95 -0.73
CA ILE A 328 0.29 -1.65 -0.21
C ILE A 328 0.61 -3.11 0.13
N ASN A 329 1.38 -3.80 -0.71
CA ASN A 329 1.81 -5.19 -0.43
C ASN A 329 2.68 -5.27 0.83
N ALA A 330 3.62 -4.32 1.01
CA ALA A 330 4.42 -4.24 2.23
C ALA A 330 3.54 -4.01 3.45
N MET A 331 2.59 -3.08 3.41
CA MET A 331 1.67 -2.84 4.52
C MET A 331 0.79 -4.05 4.86
N LEU A 332 0.28 -4.76 3.83
CA LEU A 332 -0.47 -6.01 4.02
C LEU A 332 0.37 -7.09 4.72
N ALA A 333 1.63 -7.25 4.30
CA ALA A 333 2.56 -8.19 4.91
C ALA A 333 2.86 -7.84 6.38
N HIS A 334 2.81 -6.54 6.73
CA HIS A 334 3.03 -6.03 8.08
C HIS A 334 1.79 -5.97 8.97
N GLY A 335 0.65 -6.43 8.47
CA GLY A 335 -0.58 -6.52 9.24
C GLY A 335 -1.33 -5.19 9.41
N ALA A 336 -1.14 -4.23 8.51
CA ALA A 336 -1.92 -3.00 8.51
C ALA A 336 -3.42 -3.27 8.44
N SER A 337 -4.21 -2.45 9.14
CA SER A 337 -5.66 -2.55 9.15
C SER A 337 -6.28 -2.18 7.80
N GLY A 338 -7.51 -2.63 7.53
CA GLY A 338 -8.24 -2.26 6.33
C GLY A 338 -8.41 -0.74 6.19
N ARG A 339 -8.69 -0.05 7.30
CA ARG A 339 -8.80 1.43 7.36
C ARG A 339 -7.50 2.10 6.91
N GLN A 340 -6.35 1.65 7.41
CA GLN A 340 -5.04 2.21 7.03
C GLN A 340 -4.72 1.98 5.54
N LEU A 341 -4.96 0.76 5.06
CA LEU A 341 -4.69 0.38 3.67
C LEU A 341 -5.53 1.18 2.69
N THR A 342 -6.86 1.24 2.90
CA THR A 342 -7.77 1.93 1.99
C THR A 342 -7.58 3.45 2.05
N ARG A 343 -7.35 4.02 3.25
CA ARG A 343 -7.10 5.46 3.42
C ARG A 343 -5.83 5.89 2.69
N LEU A 344 -4.72 5.16 2.87
CA LEU A 344 -3.48 5.46 2.17
C LEU A 344 -3.63 5.32 0.65
N LEU A 345 -4.21 4.21 0.19
CA LEU A 345 -4.40 3.98 -1.25
C LEU A 345 -5.25 5.09 -1.87
N SER A 346 -6.35 5.47 -1.20
CA SER A 346 -7.22 6.56 -1.68
C SER A 346 -6.49 7.90 -1.71
N GLN A 347 -5.65 8.21 -0.71
CA GLN A 347 -4.86 9.44 -0.71
C GLN A 347 -3.84 9.49 -1.85
N LEU A 348 -3.14 8.38 -2.14
CA LEU A 348 -2.21 8.31 -3.26
C LEU A 348 -2.94 8.39 -4.61
N ASN A 349 -4.11 7.75 -4.72
CA ASN A 349 -4.97 7.87 -5.89
C ASN A 349 -5.46 9.31 -6.08
N ASP A 350 -5.85 10.01 -5.02
CA ASP A 350 -6.24 11.43 -5.06
C ASP A 350 -5.12 12.32 -5.62
N VAL A 351 -3.87 12.07 -5.20
CA VAL A 351 -2.71 12.81 -5.73
C VAL A 351 -2.56 12.54 -7.23
N ALA A 352 -2.67 11.28 -7.65
CA ALA A 352 -2.57 10.91 -9.06
C ALA A 352 -3.70 11.54 -9.89
N VAL A 353 -4.96 11.47 -9.42
CA VAL A 353 -6.12 12.06 -10.10
C VAL A 353 -5.94 13.57 -10.22
N ARG A 354 -5.60 14.28 -9.14
CA ARG A 354 -5.35 15.74 -9.21
C ARG A 354 -4.27 16.09 -10.21
N ARG A 355 -3.18 15.30 -10.26
CA ARG A 355 -2.10 15.57 -11.20
C ARG A 355 -2.52 15.35 -12.66
N VAL A 356 -3.32 14.31 -12.94
CA VAL A 356 -3.91 14.13 -14.28
C VAL A 356 -4.78 15.33 -14.65
N LEU A 357 -5.66 15.78 -13.75
CA LEU A 357 -6.52 16.94 -14.00
C LEU A 357 -5.70 18.21 -14.28
N GLU A 358 -4.66 18.48 -13.50
CA GLU A 358 -3.74 19.60 -13.71
C GLU A 358 -3.06 19.54 -15.11
N LEU A 359 -2.64 18.35 -15.54
CA LEU A 359 -2.01 18.17 -16.85
C LEU A 359 -3.00 18.36 -18.00
N VAL A 360 -4.22 17.84 -17.84
CA VAL A 360 -5.29 18.01 -18.84
C VAL A 360 -5.75 19.48 -18.92
N GLU A 361 -5.87 20.17 -17.77
CA GLU A 361 -6.15 21.61 -17.74
C GLU A 361 -5.09 22.42 -18.50
N ALA A 362 -3.81 22.15 -18.20
CA ALA A 362 -2.70 22.87 -18.84
C ALA A 362 -2.62 22.64 -20.36
N GLY A 363 -3.10 21.49 -20.83
CA GLY A 363 -3.16 21.14 -22.25
C GLY A 363 -4.47 21.52 -22.95
N HIS A 364 -5.46 22.04 -22.20
CA HIS A 364 -6.76 22.37 -22.79
C HIS A 364 -6.68 23.66 -23.63
N PRO A 365 -7.24 23.70 -24.85
CA PRO A 365 -7.08 24.84 -25.76
C PRO A 365 -7.76 26.13 -25.25
N ASP A 366 -8.81 25.99 -24.46
CA ASP A 366 -9.60 27.11 -23.95
C ASP A 366 -9.45 27.25 -22.44
N ALA A 367 -9.56 28.47 -21.92
CA ALA A 367 -9.64 28.72 -20.49
C ALA A 367 -10.90 28.06 -19.90
N LEU A 368 -10.72 27.19 -18.92
CA LEU A 368 -11.83 26.50 -18.29
C LEU A 368 -12.62 27.42 -17.36
N PRO A 369 -13.96 27.32 -17.38
CA PRO A 369 -14.82 27.97 -16.39
C PRO A 369 -14.51 27.47 -14.97
N ARG A 370 -14.96 28.20 -13.94
CA ARG A 370 -14.85 27.74 -12.55
C ARG A 370 -15.64 26.44 -12.36
N TYR A 371 -14.96 25.40 -11.91
CA TYR A 371 -15.56 24.10 -11.65
C TYR A 371 -15.00 23.46 -10.38
N THR A 372 -15.69 22.43 -9.93
CA THR A 372 -15.27 21.50 -8.89
C THR A 372 -15.36 20.09 -9.46
N TRP A 373 -14.26 19.35 -9.46
CA TRP A 373 -14.27 17.91 -9.73
C TRP A 373 -14.76 17.19 -8.46
N LEU A 374 -15.81 16.40 -8.62
CA LEU A 374 -16.44 15.64 -7.56
C LEU A 374 -16.01 14.18 -7.65
N ALA A 375 -15.59 13.61 -6.53
CA ALA A 375 -15.42 12.17 -6.36
C ALA A 375 -16.68 11.60 -5.73
N PHE A 376 -17.10 10.39 -6.17
CA PHE A 376 -18.24 9.67 -5.62
C PHE A 376 -17.84 8.29 -5.07
N GLY A 377 -18.75 7.63 -4.37
CA GLY A 377 -18.63 6.25 -3.96
C GLY A 377 -17.40 5.94 -3.12
N SER A 378 -16.67 4.89 -3.45
CA SER A 378 -15.49 4.46 -2.69
C SER A 378 -14.35 5.48 -2.71
N GLU A 379 -14.24 6.29 -3.77
CA GLU A 379 -13.26 7.37 -3.86
C GLU A 379 -13.62 8.50 -2.87
N ALA A 380 -14.87 8.91 -2.84
CA ALA A 380 -15.32 9.91 -1.88
C ALA A 380 -15.19 9.45 -0.43
N ARG A 381 -15.46 8.18 -0.17
CA ARG A 381 -15.33 7.59 1.16
C ARG A 381 -13.89 7.34 1.62
N GLY A 382 -12.89 7.47 0.75
CA GLY A 382 -11.51 7.10 1.06
C GLY A 382 -11.33 5.59 1.29
N GLU A 383 -12.14 4.76 0.63
CA GLU A 383 -12.23 3.30 0.82
C GLU A 383 -11.89 2.53 -0.46
N GLN A 384 -11.05 3.11 -1.32
CA GLN A 384 -10.63 2.45 -2.56
C GLN A 384 -9.78 1.21 -2.27
N ALA A 385 -9.89 0.21 -3.14
CA ALA A 385 -9.01 -0.95 -3.20
C ALA A 385 -8.22 -0.94 -4.51
N LEU A 386 -7.38 -1.96 -4.74
CA LEU A 386 -6.58 -2.05 -5.96
C LEU A 386 -7.45 -2.13 -7.23
N LEU A 387 -8.60 -2.80 -7.15
CA LEU A 387 -9.64 -2.76 -8.17
C LEU A 387 -10.62 -1.64 -7.82
N THR A 388 -10.50 -0.52 -8.49
CA THR A 388 -11.38 0.65 -8.38
C THR A 388 -11.60 1.25 -9.77
N ASP A 389 -12.83 1.56 -10.09
CA ASP A 389 -13.26 2.27 -11.28
C ASP A 389 -13.40 3.77 -10.99
N GLN A 390 -13.69 4.53 -12.02
CA GLN A 390 -13.94 5.97 -11.90
C GLN A 390 -15.39 6.18 -11.48
N ASP A 391 -15.59 6.93 -10.38
CA ASP A 391 -16.88 7.46 -9.97
C ASP A 391 -16.72 8.96 -9.72
N ASN A 392 -17.06 9.80 -10.71
CA ASN A 392 -16.82 11.25 -10.61
C ASN A 392 -17.91 12.08 -11.29
N GLY A 393 -17.88 13.39 -11.03
CA GLY A 393 -18.80 14.36 -11.64
C GLY A 393 -18.20 15.76 -11.62
N LEU A 394 -18.90 16.71 -12.21
CA LEU A 394 -18.54 18.11 -12.24
C LEU A 394 -19.65 19.01 -11.68
N LEU A 395 -19.26 19.90 -10.79
CA LEU A 395 -20.07 21.05 -10.40
C LEU A 395 -19.45 22.33 -10.97
N PHE A 396 -20.23 23.14 -11.62
CA PHE A 396 -19.71 24.40 -12.19
C PHE A 396 -20.57 25.62 -11.89
N GLU A 397 -19.96 26.79 -12.02
CA GLU A 397 -20.66 28.07 -12.02
C GLU A 397 -20.76 28.57 -13.47
N PRO A 398 -21.98 28.86 -13.97
CA PRO A 398 -22.15 29.40 -15.30
C PRO A 398 -21.37 30.70 -15.50
N VAL A 399 -20.75 30.87 -16.66
CA VAL A 399 -20.06 32.13 -16.98
C VAL A 399 -21.11 33.23 -17.14
N PRO A 400 -20.97 34.38 -16.45
CA PRO A 400 -21.93 35.49 -16.59
C PRO A 400 -22.10 35.94 -18.04
N GLY A 401 -23.35 35.99 -18.52
CA GLY A 401 -23.68 36.39 -19.89
C GLY A 401 -23.62 35.29 -20.94
N GLU A 402 -23.22 34.06 -20.58
CA GLU A 402 -23.25 32.90 -21.46
C GLU A 402 -24.41 31.93 -21.13
N PRO A 403 -24.94 31.21 -22.13
CA PRO A 403 -25.86 30.12 -21.90
C PRO A 403 -25.20 29.03 -21.06
N VAL A 404 -25.92 28.43 -20.07
CA VAL A 404 -25.42 27.36 -19.22
C VAL A 404 -24.84 26.19 -20.04
N ASP A 405 -25.49 25.85 -21.15
CA ASP A 405 -25.06 24.75 -22.00
C ASP A 405 -23.73 25.04 -22.73
N ALA A 406 -23.41 26.30 -23.05
CA ALA A 406 -22.11 26.65 -23.62
C ALA A 406 -20.98 26.42 -22.61
N THR A 407 -21.18 26.83 -21.35
CA THR A 407 -20.25 26.54 -20.27
C THR A 407 -20.09 25.02 -20.06
N ARG A 408 -21.21 24.28 -20.09
CA ARG A 408 -21.21 22.79 -19.94
C ARG A 408 -20.43 22.12 -21.07
N GLN A 409 -20.59 22.50 -22.30
CA GLN A 409 -19.91 21.89 -23.48
C GLN A 409 -18.38 21.98 -23.36
N ARG A 410 -17.85 23.13 -22.93
CA ARG A 410 -16.41 23.29 -22.67
C ARG A 410 -15.92 22.32 -21.56
N LEU A 411 -16.68 22.20 -20.49
CA LEU A 411 -16.34 21.30 -19.38
C LEU A 411 -16.50 19.84 -19.74
N LEU A 412 -17.44 19.47 -20.60
CA LEU A 412 -17.59 18.09 -21.08
C LEU A 412 -16.40 17.66 -21.95
N SER A 413 -15.88 18.57 -22.80
CA SER A 413 -14.66 18.30 -23.58
C SER A 413 -13.44 18.04 -22.67
N PHE A 414 -13.25 18.88 -21.66
CA PHE A 414 -12.23 18.66 -20.62
C PHE A 414 -12.45 17.35 -19.87
N ALA A 415 -13.68 17.10 -19.40
CA ALA A 415 -14.02 15.90 -18.63
C ALA A 415 -13.81 14.60 -19.42
N GLN A 416 -14.14 14.60 -20.71
CA GLN A 416 -13.88 13.47 -21.60
C GLN A 416 -12.39 13.15 -21.65
N SER A 417 -11.55 14.16 -21.94
CA SER A 417 -10.10 14.00 -21.94
C SER A 417 -9.57 13.52 -20.57
N ALA A 418 -10.09 14.10 -19.48
CA ALA A 418 -9.68 13.71 -18.13
C ALA A 418 -10.04 12.25 -17.83
N ASN A 419 -11.27 11.79 -18.10
CA ASN A 419 -11.67 10.40 -17.88
C ASN A 419 -10.84 9.42 -18.73
N GLU A 420 -10.50 9.76 -19.98
CA GLU A 420 -9.64 8.95 -20.84
C GLU A 420 -8.20 8.85 -20.29
N GLN A 421 -7.63 9.96 -19.81
CA GLN A 421 -6.30 9.97 -19.21
C GLN A 421 -6.28 9.23 -17.86
N LEU A 422 -7.34 9.32 -17.06
CA LEU A 422 -7.50 8.51 -15.85
C LEU A 422 -7.58 7.02 -16.17
N ALA A 423 -8.26 6.64 -17.27
CA ALA A 423 -8.27 5.25 -17.72
C ALA A 423 -6.87 4.76 -18.13
N ALA A 424 -6.08 5.62 -18.79
CA ALA A 424 -4.70 5.32 -19.21
C ALA A 424 -3.76 5.05 -18.01
N ILE A 425 -4.00 5.69 -16.87
CA ILE A 425 -3.21 5.42 -15.64
C ILE A 425 -3.77 4.28 -14.77
N GLY A 426 -4.79 3.56 -15.25
CA GLY A 426 -5.31 2.36 -14.60
C GLY A 426 -6.52 2.57 -13.69
N PHE A 427 -7.34 3.59 -13.92
CA PHE A 427 -8.70 3.73 -13.38
C PHE A 427 -9.71 3.44 -14.50
N PRO A 428 -10.23 2.22 -14.64
CA PRO A 428 -11.18 1.89 -15.70
C PRO A 428 -12.40 2.82 -15.71
N LEU A 429 -12.96 3.06 -16.89
CA LEU A 429 -14.20 3.79 -17.02
C LEU A 429 -15.33 3.07 -16.26
N CYS A 430 -16.19 3.84 -15.59
CA CYS A 430 -17.33 3.29 -14.86
C CYS A 430 -18.36 2.69 -15.82
N ALA A 431 -18.67 1.40 -15.65
CA ALA A 431 -19.70 0.73 -16.47
C ALA A 431 -21.11 1.33 -16.26
N GLY A 432 -21.35 1.95 -15.10
CA GLY A 432 -22.58 2.69 -14.78
C GLY A 432 -22.63 4.11 -15.34
N ASN A 433 -21.59 4.52 -16.07
CA ASN A 433 -21.45 5.88 -16.62
C ASN A 433 -21.55 7.00 -15.57
N ILE A 434 -21.07 6.72 -14.33
CA ILE A 434 -20.96 7.73 -13.26
C ILE A 434 -19.63 8.46 -13.45
N MET A 435 -19.61 9.36 -14.42
CA MET A 435 -18.40 10.08 -14.81
C MET A 435 -18.69 11.53 -15.16
N ALA A 436 -17.70 12.39 -14.94
CA ALA A 436 -17.77 13.83 -15.24
C ALA A 436 -18.04 14.14 -16.73
N SER A 437 -17.64 13.23 -17.62
CA SER A 437 -17.95 13.30 -19.06
C SER A 437 -19.41 13.00 -19.40
N ASN A 438 -20.21 12.48 -18.43
CA ASN A 438 -21.65 12.31 -18.60
C ASN A 438 -22.35 13.64 -18.38
N PRO A 439 -23.11 14.16 -19.40
CA PRO A 439 -23.85 15.41 -19.24
C PRO A 439 -24.80 15.46 -18.03
N ALA A 440 -25.33 14.30 -17.61
CA ALA A 440 -26.19 14.19 -16.42
C ALA A 440 -25.46 14.42 -15.08
N LEU A 441 -24.11 14.41 -15.09
CA LEU A 441 -23.25 14.62 -13.92
C LEU A 441 -22.28 15.79 -14.10
N CYS A 442 -22.38 16.55 -15.20
CA CYS A 442 -21.72 17.82 -15.44
C CYS A 442 -22.75 18.95 -15.26
N LEU A 443 -23.00 19.34 -14.04
CA LEU A 443 -24.14 20.18 -13.65
C LEU A 443 -23.68 21.48 -13.01
N SER A 444 -24.46 22.56 -13.23
CA SER A 444 -24.32 23.80 -12.48
C SER A 444 -24.76 23.60 -11.02
N ARG A 445 -24.36 24.50 -10.13
CA ARG A 445 -24.77 24.45 -8.72
C ARG A 445 -26.29 24.38 -8.55
N GLN A 446 -27.06 25.12 -9.35
CA GLN A 446 -28.53 25.08 -9.29
C GLN A 446 -29.08 23.72 -9.75
N GLU A 447 -28.47 23.14 -10.79
CA GLU A 447 -28.88 21.84 -11.30
C GLU A 447 -28.53 20.71 -10.32
N TRP A 448 -27.36 20.77 -9.65
CA TRP A 448 -27.02 19.84 -8.56
C TRP A 448 -28.02 19.94 -7.40
N THR A 449 -28.40 21.15 -7.00
CA THR A 449 -29.45 21.33 -5.97
C THR A 449 -30.76 20.65 -6.40
N ARG A 450 -31.19 20.91 -7.62
CA ARG A 450 -32.41 20.30 -8.18
C ARG A 450 -32.29 18.78 -8.34
N HIS A 451 -31.11 18.29 -8.69
CA HIS A 451 -30.83 16.86 -8.77
C HIS A 451 -31.06 16.14 -7.44
N TYR A 452 -30.53 16.70 -6.34
CA TYR A 452 -30.80 16.15 -4.98
C TYR A 452 -32.26 16.28 -4.58
N GLU A 453 -32.91 17.41 -4.84
CA GLU A 453 -34.33 17.59 -4.58
C GLU A 453 -35.16 16.52 -5.32
N THR A 454 -34.92 16.32 -6.62
CA THR A 454 -35.60 15.30 -7.42
C THR A 454 -35.33 13.89 -6.88
N LEU A 455 -34.10 13.58 -6.49
CA LEU A 455 -33.73 12.27 -5.97
C LEU A 455 -34.46 11.97 -4.63
N ILE A 456 -34.64 13.01 -3.80
CA ILE A 456 -35.33 12.87 -2.50
C ILE A 456 -36.84 12.75 -2.69
N ASP A 457 -37.40 13.44 -3.69
CA ASP A 457 -38.85 13.48 -3.91
C ASP A 457 -39.40 12.31 -4.72
N VAL A 458 -38.66 11.85 -5.75
CA VAL A 458 -39.14 10.89 -6.77
C VAL A 458 -38.81 9.44 -6.40
N GLN A 459 -38.51 8.99 -5.41
CA GLN A 459 -38.28 7.67 -4.76
C GLN A 459 -38.47 6.41 -5.64
N SER A 460 -38.12 6.41 -6.93
CA SER A 460 -38.11 5.16 -7.67
C SER A 460 -36.92 4.28 -7.21
N PRO A 461 -37.12 2.96 -7.00
CA PRO A 461 -36.06 2.07 -6.52
C PRO A 461 -34.78 2.12 -7.38
N GLU A 462 -34.94 2.22 -8.69
CA GLU A 462 -33.81 2.28 -9.65
C GLU A 462 -33.05 3.61 -9.54
N ALA A 463 -33.78 4.74 -9.48
CA ALA A 463 -33.17 6.05 -9.32
C ALA A 463 -32.46 6.19 -7.98
N LEU A 464 -33.06 5.64 -6.91
CA LEU A 464 -32.44 5.63 -5.57
C LEU A 464 -31.19 4.75 -5.50
N LEU A 465 -31.22 3.56 -6.13
CA LEU A 465 -30.05 2.68 -6.18
C LEU A 465 -28.86 3.35 -6.87
N GLN A 466 -29.11 4.00 -8.01
CA GLN A 466 -28.09 4.75 -8.76
C GLN A 466 -27.71 6.05 -8.06
N GLY A 467 -28.71 6.80 -7.58
CA GLY A 467 -28.49 8.13 -6.97
C GLY A 467 -27.94 8.11 -5.55
N SER A 468 -28.13 7.01 -4.81
CA SER A 468 -27.64 6.92 -3.42
C SER A 468 -26.12 7.09 -3.30
N ILE A 469 -25.36 6.77 -4.36
CA ILE A 469 -23.92 6.98 -4.42
C ILE A 469 -23.55 8.49 -4.35
N HIS A 470 -24.44 9.39 -4.80
CA HIS A 470 -24.18 10.82 -4.81
C HIS A 470 -24.18 11.44 -3.38
N PHE A 471 -24.67 10.72 -2.36
CA PHE A 471 -24.50 11.11 -0.95
C PHE A 471 -23.13 10.72 -0.38
N ASP A 472 -22.38 9.89 -1.10
CA ASP A 472 -20.96 9.66 -0.84
C ASP A 472 -20.17 10.55 -1.80
N VAL A 473 -20.02 11.82 -1.49
CA VAL A 473 -19.41 12.82 -2.38
C VAL A 473 -18.42 13.70 -1.61
N ARG A 474 -17.34 14.07 -2.28
CA ARG A 474 -16.43 15.13 -1.81
C ARG A 474 -15.78 15.87 -2.97
N PRO A 475 -15.38 17.13 -2.76
CA PRO A 475 -14.63 17.88 -3.75
C PRO A 475 -13.17 17.39 -3.79
N LEU A 476 -12.68 17.03 -4.96
CA LEU A 476 -11.31 16.53 -5.13
C LEU A 476 -10.37 17.58 -5.72
N HIS A 477 -10.83 18.36 -6.73
CA HIS A 477 -10.05 19.38 -7.42
C HIS A 477 -10.92 20.59 -7.78
N GLY A 478 -10.30 21.77 -7.97
CA GLY A 478 -10.98 23.00 -8.36
C GLY A 478 -11.55 23.80 -7.19
N HIS A 479 -12.68 24.44 -7.36
CA HIS A 479 -13.27 25.41 -6.41
C HIS A 479 -14.12 24.72 -5.33
N ARG A 480 -13.49 24.21 -4.27
CA ARG A 480 -14.12 23.37 -3.21
C ARG A 480 -15.38 23.97 -2.53
N PRO A 481 -15.44 25.27 -2.16
CA PRO A 481 -16.60 25.81 -1.43
C PRO A 481 -17.93 25.78 -2.18
N ALA A 482 -17.92 25.51 -3.49
CA ALA A 482 -19.15 25.49 -4.29
C ALA A 482 -20.11 24.34 -3.95
N LEU A 483 -19.61 23.23 -3.38
CA LEU A 483 -20.39 22.05 -3.05
C LEU A 483 -21.13 22.17 -1.70
N ASP A 484 -20.55 22.81 -0.70
CA ASP A 484 -21.07 22.84 0.68
C ASP A 484 -22.51 23.30 0.81
N PRO A 485 -22.97 24.39 0.14
CA PRO A 485 -24.36 24.81 0.20
C PRO A 485 -25.34 23.81 -0.38
N VAL A 486 -24.92 23.05 -1.42
CA VAL A 486 -25.74 22.02 -2.06
C VAL A 486 -25.96 20.85 -1.12
N LEU A 487 -24.87 20.38 -0.50
CA LEU A 487 -24.92 19.25 0.45
C LEU A 487 -25.67 19.60 1.74
N SER A 488 -25.44 20.79 2.31
CA SER A 488 -26.16 21.22 3.52
C SER A 488 -27.68 21.21 3.30
N ARG A 489 -28.14 21.68 2.13
CA ARG A 489 -29.56 21.65 1.77
C ARG A 489 -30.08 20.22 1.57
N ALA A 490 -29.30 19.36 0.88
CA ALA A 490 -29.69 17.97 0.65
C ALA A 490 -29.79 17.19 1.98
N HIS A 491 -28.80 17.32 2.86
CA HIS A 491 -28.81 16.66 4.16
C HIS A 491 -29.99 17.09 5.04
N ALA A 492 -30.26 18.40 5.13
CA ALA A 492 -31.42 18.89 5.85
C ALA A 492 -32.76 18.37 5.28
N ALA A 493 -32.87 18.24 3.97
CA ALA A 493 -34.05 17.63 3.33
C ALA A 493 -34.20 16.15 3.66
N VAL A 494 -33.09 15.38 3.68
CA VAL A 494 -33.12 13.96 4.05
C VAL A 494 -33.48 13.74 5.51
N GLU A 495 -32.91 14.55 6.42
CA GLU A 495 -33.14 14.44 7.87
C GLU A 495 -34.63 14.53 8.21
N THR A 496 -35.40 15.34 7.48
CA THR A 496 -36.84 15.57 7.72
C THR A 496 -37.76 14.68 6.88
N ASN A 497 -37.21 13.95 5.86
CA ASN A 497 -38.01 13.11 4.95
C ASN A 497 -37.94 11.63 5.34
N THR A 498 -38.81 11.21 6.25
CA THR A 498 -38.89 9.81 6.73
C THR A 498 -39.21 8.80 5.61
N GLN A 499 -39.98 9.20 4.59
CA GLN A 499 -40.30 8.34 3.46
C GLN A 499 -39.05 8.02 2.62
N PHE A 500 -38.21 9.03 2.38
CA PHE A 500 -36.93 8.85 1.69
C PHE A 500 -35.97 7.99 2.52
N GLN A 501 -35.90 8.19 3.85
CA GLN A 501 -35.11 7.36 4.75
C GLN A 501 -35.53 5.88 4.70
N HIS A 502 -36.85 5.60 4.68
CA HIS A 502 -37.38 4.25 4.48
C HIS A 502 -36.95 3.66 3.15
N ALA A 503 -37.04 4.41 2.07
CA ALA A 503 -36.66 3.96 0.74
C ALA A 503 -35.14 3.63 0.68
N LEU A 504 -34.29 4.46 1.28
CA LEU A 504 -32.85 4.17 1.42
C LEU A 504 -32.61 2.90 2.24
N ALA A 505 -33.32 2.73 3.36
CA ALA A 505 -33.23 1.54 4.20
C ALA A 505 -33.58 0.27 3.45
N GLN A 506 -34.63 0.28 2.64
CA GLN A 506 -35.03 -0.88 1.81
C GLN A 506 -33.94 -1.25 0.79
N ILE A 507 -33.29 -0.25 0.17
CA ILE A 507 -32.14 -0.47 -0.71
C ILE A 507 -30.97 -1.08 0.06
N ALA A 508 -30.65 -0.51 1.22
CA ALA A 508 -29.55 -0.99 2.07
C ALA A 508 -29.76 -2.46 2.46
N LEU A 509 -31.00 -2.85 2.83
CA LEU A 509 -31.38 -4.21 3.17
C LEU A 509 -31.36 -5.19 1.97
N GLY A 510 -31.35 -4.66 0.75
CA GLY A 510 -31.12 -5.42 -0.48
C GLY A 510 -29.70 -6.00 -0.60
N PHE A 511 -28.71 -5.36 0.02
CA PHE A 511 -27.31 -5.83 0.05
C PHE A 511 -27.10 -6.89 1.14
N ARG A 512 -27.63 -8.08 0.94
CA ARG A 512 -27.62 -9.14 1.95
C ARG A 512 -26.21 -9.67 2.21
N PRO A 513 -25.78 -9.76 3.49
CA PRO A 513 -24.54 -10.45 3.86
C PRO A 513 -24.55 -11.90 3.40
N ALA A 514 -23.40 -12.42 2.96
CA ALA A 514 -23.26 -13.75 2.39
C ALA A 514 -23.33 -14.87 3.45
N LEU A 515 -24.39 -14.92 4.25
CA LEU A 515 -24.66 -15.95 5.25
C LEU A 515 -25.71 -16.95 4.76
N GLY A 516 -25.36 -18.24 4.79
CA GLY A 516 -26.27 -19.35 4.47
C GLY A 516 -27.01 -19.88 5.70
N LEU A 517 -28.06 -20.69 5.46
CA LEU A 517 -28.98 -21.18 6.50
C LEU A 517 -28.35 -22.05 7.59
N ILE A 518 -27.29 -22.81 7.31
CA ILE A 518 -26.68 -23.73 8.29
C ILE A 518 -25.14 -23.49 8.31
N ARG A 519 -24.69 -22.52 9.08
CA ARG A 519 -23.26 -22.28 9.33
C ARG A 519 -22.35 -22.22 8.08
N SER A 520 -22.90 -22.05 6.87
CA SER A 520 -22.21 -21.95 5.57
C SER A 520 -22.21 -20.52 5.05
N PHE A 521 -21.35 -20.23 4.06
CA PHE A 521 -21.45 -19.01 3.27
C PHE A 521 -22.51 -19.16 2.17
N ALA A 522 -23.26 -18.09 1.92
CA ALA A 522 -24.07 -17.99 0.72
C ALA A 522 -23.15 -17.68 -0.47
N THR A 523 -22.90 -18.67 -1.31
CA THR A 523 -21.94 -18.58 -2.42
C THR A 523 -22.63 -18.87 -3.75
N ARG A 524 -22.12 -18.28 -4.84
CA ARG A 524 -22.50 -18.64 -6.21
C ARG A 524 -21.57 -19.75 -6.72
N ARG A 525 -22.10 -20.75 -7.41
CA ARG A 525 -21.28 -21.74 -8.11
C ARG A 525 -20.80 -21.19 -9.44
N VAL A 526 -19.49 -21.29 -9.69
CA VAL A 526 -18.85 -20.94 -10.96
C VAL A 526 -17.90 -22.07 -11.33
N GLY A 527 -18.26 -22.85 -12.35
CA GLY A 527 -17.55 -24.10 -12.67
C GLY A 527 -17.57 -25.08 -11.50
N SER A 528 -16.41 -25.60 -11.12
CA SER A 528 -16.24 -26.50 -9.96
C SER A 528 -16.08 -25.76 -8.63
N GLY A 529 -15.88 -24.42 -8.63
CA GLY A 529 -15.61 -23.64 -7.44
C GLY A 529 -16.81 -22.90 -6.86
N ARG A 530 -16.65 -22.43 -5.62
CA ARG A 530 -17.62 -21.56 -4.92
C ARG A 530 -17.06 -20.15 -4.93
N ARG A 531 -17.91 -19.15 -5.22
CA ARG A 531 -17.49 -17.73 -5.24
C ARG A 531 -18.35 -16.89 -4.29
N LEU A 532 -17.68 -15.99 -3.57
CA LEU A 532 -18.26 -15.01 -2.68
C LEU A 532 -17.70 -13.63 -3.04
N ASP A 533 -18.57 -12.69 -3.37
CA ASP A 533 -18.19 -11.31 -3.68
C ASP A 533 -18.07 -10.50 -2.37
N LEU A 534 -16.83 -10.18 -1.98
CA LEU A 534 -16.53 -9.43 -0.77
C LEU A 534 -17.04 -7.98 -0.83
N LYS A 535 -17.05 -7.35 -2.02
CA LYS A 535 -17.57 -5.97 -2.19
C LYS A 535 -19.09 -5.97 -2.05
N LYS A 536 -19.78 -6.78 -2.84
CA LYS A 536 -21.25 -6.77 -2.94
C LYS A 536 -21.93 -7.39 -1.72
N ASN A 537 -21.46 -8.56 -1.26
CA ASN A 537 -22.07 -9.35 -0.21
C ASN A 537 -21.38 -9.23 1.17
N GLY A 538 -20.37 -8.37 1.27
CA GLY A 538 -19.66 -8.05 2.50
C GLY A 538 -19.70 -6.56 2.79
N LEU A 539 -18.86 -5.77 2.12
CA LEU A 539 -18.66 -4.34 2.43
C LEU A 539 -19.91 -3.49 2.17
N GLN A 540 -20.64 -3.74 1.07
CA GLN A 540 -21.79 -2.91 0.69
C GLN A 540 -22.91 -2.94 1.73
N SER A 541 -23.02 -4.03 2.49
CA SER A 541 -23.97 -4.13 3.62
C SER A 541 -23.69 -3.08 4.70
N PHE A 542 -22.42 -2.86 5.05
CA PHE A 542 -22.01 -1.82 6.00
C PHE A 542 -22.19 -0.43 5.41
N VAL A 543 -21.64 -0.19 4.20
CA VAL A 543 -21.69 1.09 3.52
C VAL A 543 -23.12 1.64 3.40
N ALA A 544 -24.04 0.84 2.89
CA ALA A 544 -25.41 1.28 2.65
C ALA A 544 -26.18 1.53 3.95
N ALA A 545 -26.02 0.65 4.95
CA ALA A 545 -26.72 0.79 6.22
C ALA A 545 -26.20 1.99 7.03
N THR A 546 -24.87 2.18 7.13
CA THR A 546 -24.31 3.34 7.84
C THR A 546 -24.62 4.66 7.14
N ARG A 547 -24.64 4.70 5.80
CA ARG A 547 -25.06 5.87 5.03
C ARG A 547 -26.50 6.26 5.38
N THR A 548 -27.42 5.28 5.36
CA THR A 548 -28.84 5.52 5.69
C THR A 548 -28.99 6.09 7.10
N LEU A 549 -28.33 5.46 8.08
CA LEU A 549 -28.39 5.93 9.48
C LEU A 549 -27.79 7.30 9.65
N ALA A 550 -26.61 7.57 9.04
CA ALA A 550 -25.94 8.84 9.15
C ALA A 550 -26.76 9.98 8.54
N LEU A 551 -27.29 9.78 7.33
CA LEU A 551 -28.14 10.79 6.67
C LEU A 551 -29.43 11.07 7.45
N ALA A 552 -30.03 10.06 8.07
CA ALA A 552 -31.21 10.24 8.91
C ALA A 552 -30.94 11.04 10.20
N HIS A 553 -29.69 11.14 10.62
CA HIS A 553 -29.25 11.94 11.78
C HIS A 553 -28.54 13.23 11.37
N GLY A 554 -28.65 13.68 10.11
CA GLY A 554 -28.04 14.91 9.61
C GLY A 554 -26.51 14.85 9.52
N LEU A 555 -25.89 13.65 9.58
CA LEU A 555 -24.45 13.46 9.56
C LEU A 555 -23.93 13.37 8.13
N GLY A 556 -23.11 14.34 7.72
CA GLY A 556 -22.70 14.55 6.32
C GLY A 556 -21.37 13.90 5.91
N MET A 557 -20.65 13.19 6.80
CA MET A 557 -19.41 12.53 6.44
C MET A 557 -19.64 11.37 5.46
N ALA A 558 -18.67 11.14 4.56
CA ALA A 558 -18.79 10.08 3.57
C ALA A 558 -18.21 8.72 4.05
N ASN A 559 -17.10 8.74 4.79
CA ASN A 559 -16.39 7.53 5.22
C ASN A 559 -17.24 6.66 6.16
N THR A 560 -17.17 5.33 5.97
CA THR A 560 -18.00 4.37 6.73
C THR A 560 -17.60 4.30 8.20
N ASP A 561 -16.32 4.32 8.53
CA ASP A 561 -15.83 4.30 9.92
C ASP A 561 -16.16 5.62 10.64
N ASP A 562 -15.96 6.76 9.97
CA ASP A 562 -16.29 8.08 10.52
C ASP A 562 -17.82 8.21 10.77
N ARG A 563 -18.66 7.61 9.91
CA ARG A 563 -20.10 7.50 10.14
C ARG A 563 -20.44 6.69 11.38
N LEU A 564 -19.78 5.53 11.58
CA LEU A 564 -19.98 4.69 12.75
C LEU A 564 -19.60 5.42 14.04
N GLU A 565 -18.46 6.10 14.03
CA GLU A 565 -17.98 6.91 15.16
C GLU A 565 -18.97 8.04 15.49
N ALA A 566 -19.38 8.83 14.49
CA ALA A 566 -20.32 9.94 14.69
C ALA A 566 -21.71 9.47 15.12
N LEU A 567 -22.21 8.34 14.61
CA LEU A 567 -23.48 7.75 15.05
C LEU A 567 -23.41 7.29 16.51
N ALA A 568 -22.28 6.77 16.97
CA ALA A 568 -22.09 6.41 18.37
C ALA A 568 -22.00 7.64 19.28
N GLU A 569 -21.29 8.69 18.86
CA GLU A 569 -21.22 9.98 19.57
C GLU A 569 -22.59 10.65 19.68
N ALA A 570 -23.41 10.57 18.63
CA ALA A 570 -24.79 11.05 18.63
C ALA A 570 -25.76 10.17 19.45
N GLY A 571 -25.30 9.03 20.00
CA GLY A 571 -26.14 8.08 20.73
C GLY A 571 -27.15 7.31 19.86
N ALA A 572 -27.02 7.34 18.53
CA ALA A 572 -27.90 6.63 17.61
C ALA A 572 -27.63 5.12 17.59
N ILE A 573 -26.38 4.72 17.87
CA ILE A 573 -25.94 3.33 18.00
C ILE A 573 -25.07 3.18 19.27
N ASP A 574 -24.95 1.95 19.77
CA ASP A 574 -24.06 1.66 20.90
C ASP A 574 -22.59 1.71 20.45
N ALA A 575 -21.71 2.29 21.28
CA ALA A 575 -20.30 2.43 20.96
C ALA A 575 -19.57 1.08 20.77
N ARG A 576 -20.02 0.01 21.47
CA ARG A 576 -19.46 -1.35 21.28
C ARG A 576 -19.89 -1.95 19.96
N ASP A 577 -21.14 -1.70 19.53
CA ASP A 577 -21.60 -2.13 18.23
C ASP A 577 -20.86 -1.38 17.11
N ALA A 578 -20.67 -0.07 17.24
CA ALA A 578 -19.89 0.72 16.29
C ALA A 578 -18.46 0.18 16.13
N ALA A 579 -17.77 -0.10 17.23
CA ALA A 579 -16.42 -0.68 17.21
C ALA A 579 -16.40 -2.06 16.55
N ALA A 580 -17.35 -2.94 16.88
CA ALA A 580 -17.45 -4.28 16.31
C ALA A 580 -17.74 -4.25 14.80
N TRP A 581 -18.57 -3.31 14.33
CA TRP A 581 -18.86 -3.13 12.91
C TRP A 581 -17.67 -2.55 12.15
N SER A 582 -16.94 -1.61 12.72
CA SER A 582 -15.71 -1.06 12.14
C SER A 582 -14.63 -2.13 11.99
N GLU A 583 -14.39 -2.96 13.03
CA GLU A 583 -13.45 -4.08 12.96
C GLU A 583 -13.84 -5.11 11.89
N ALA A 584 -15.13 -5.46 11.82
CA ALA A 584 -15.65 -6.38 10.82
C ALA A 584 -15.49 -5.84 9.39
N PHE A 585 -15.80 -4.57 9.18
CA PHE A 585 -15.64 -3.87 7.91
C PHE A 585 -14.15 -3.83 7.49
N SER A 586 -13.27 -3.43 8.42
CA SER A 586 -11.82 -3.40 8.21
C SER A 586 -11.24 -4.78 7.84
N PHE A 587 -11.69 -5.85 8.51
CA PHE A 587 -11.23 -7.21 8.18
C PHE A 587 -11.61 -7.63 6.75
N ILE A 588 -12.85 -7.34 6.32
CA ILE A 588 -13.29 -7.67 4.95
C ILE A 588 -12.48 -6.87 3.92
N GLN A 589 -12.13 -5.61 4.20
CA GLN A 589 -11.25 -4.81 3.35
C GLN A 589 -9.84 -5.43 3.23
N VAL A 590 -9.22 -5.85 4.35
CA VAL A 590 -7.92 -6.56 4.34
C VAL A 590 -8.01 -7.83 3.49
N LEU A 591 -9.04 -8.62 3.69
CA LEU A 591 -9.21 -9.88 2.95
C LEU A 591 -9.38 -9.63 1.44
N ARG A 592 -10.12 -8.58 1.07
CA ARG A 592 -10.27 -8.14 -0.33
C ARG A 592 -8.93 -7.71 -0.94
N MET A 593 -8.14 -6.93 -0.21
CA MET A 593 -6.81 -6.47 -0.66
C MET A 593 -5.84 -7.64 -0.84
N ARG A 594 -5.83 -8.61 0.11
CA ARG A 594 -5.04 -9.85 -0.01
C ARG A 594 -5.44 -10.67 -1.24
N ALA A 595 -6.74 -10.78 -1.52
CA ALA A 595 -7.22 -11.47 -2.71
C ALA A 595 -6.75 -10.79 -4.00
N HIS A 596 -6.83 -9.45 -4.08
CA HIS A 596 -6.31 -8.69 -5.21
C HIS A 596 -4.81 -8.88 -5.39
N GLN A 597 -4.03 -8.88 -4.29
CA GLN A 597 -2.59 -9.13 -4.33
C GLN A 597 -2.28 -10.53 -4.91
N GLN A 598 -2.97 -11.57 -4.42
CA GLN A 598 -2.78 -12.93 -4.91
C GLN A 598 -3.13 -13.07 -6.40
N GLN A 599 -4.19 -12.41 -6.85
CA GLN A 599 -4.57 -12.38 -8.27
C GLN A 599 -3.50 -11.70 -9.13
N LEU A 600 -2.93 -10.58 -8.67
CA LEU A 600 -1.83 -9.88 -9.37
C LEU A 600 -0.57 -10.74 -9.45
N GLU A 601 -0.18 -11.42 -8.36
CA GLU A 601 0.96 -12.33 -8.32
C GLU A 601 0.77 -13.55 -9.23
N ALA A 602 -0.49 -13.99 -9.39
CA ALA A 602 -0.85 -15.08 -10.32
C ALA A 602 -1.01 -14.62 -11.78
N GLY A 603 -0.93 -13.31 -12.06
CA GLY A 603 -1.19 -12.75 -13.40
C GLY A 603 -2.66 -12.83 -13.81
N GLU A 604 -3.58 -12.94 -12.85
CA GLU A 604 -5.02 -13.01 -13.08
C GLU A 604 -5.65 -11.63 -13.11
N ALA A 605 -6.81 -11.51 -13.75
CA ALA A 605 -7.60 -10.29 -13.70
C ALA A 605 -8.14 -10.05 -12.28
N LEU A 606 -8.06 -8.81 -11.81
CA LEU A 606 -8.57 -8.43 -10.50
C LEU A 606 -10.08 -8.66 -10.38
N SER A 607 -10.49 -9.25 -9.28
CA SER A 607 -11.88 -9.55 -8.96
C SER A 607 -12.15 -9.41 -7.46
N ASN A 608 -13.37 -9.00 -7.10
CA ASN A 608 -13.81 -8.98 -5.70
C ASN A 608 -14.31 -10.36 -5.20
N GLU A 609 -14.28 -11.37 -6.06
CA GLU A 609 -14.74 -12.72 -5.74
C GLU A 609 -13.59 -13.57 -5.17
N ILE A 610 -13.86 -14.24 -4.08
CA ILE A 610 -12.97 -15.23 -3.46
C ILE A 610 -13.64 -16.60 -3.40
N ASP A 611 -12.83 -17.65 -3.29
CA ASP A 611 -13.32 -18.97 -2.86
C ASP A 611 -13.18 -19.04 -1.33
N PRO A 612 -14.29 -19.09 -0.57
CA PRO A 612 -14.21 -19.18 0.90
C PRO A 612 -13.54 -20.47 1.41
N ASP A 613 -13.50 -21.52 0.57
CA ASP A 613 -12.89 -22.80 0.94
C ASP A 613 -11.36 -22.78 0.80
N SER A 614 -10.80 -21.82 0.04
CA SER A 614 -9.36 -21.58 -0.05
C SER A 614 -8.78 -20.82 1.13
N LEU A 615 -9.62 -20.18 1.95
CA LEU A 615 -9.18 -19.47 3.15
C LEU A 615 -8.67 -20.42 4.23
N ASN A 616 -7.64 -20.00 4.96
CA ASN A 616 -7.24 -20.72 6.15
C ASN A 616 -8.36 -20.76 7.20
N PRO A 617 -8.37 -21.72 8.14
CA PRO A 617 -9.46 -21.89 9.09
C PRO A 617 -9.75 -20.66 9.95
N LEU A 618 -8.73 -19.87 10.29
CA LEU A 618 -8.88 -18.66 11.10
C LEU A 618 -9.56 -17.54 10.31
N ASP A 619 -9.06 -17.19 9.12
CA ASP A 619 -9.66 -16.15 8.26
C ASP A 619 -11.09 -16.50 7.89
N ARG A 620 -11.37 -17.79 7.61
CA ARG A 620 -12.72 -18.28 7.34
C ARG A 620 -13.67 -18.07 8.53
N ARG A 621 -13.18 -18.28 9.76
CA ARG A 621 -13.97 -18.06 10.99
C ARG A 621 -14.22 -16.58 11.22
N ILE A 622 -13.20 -15.73 11.03
CA ILE A 622 -13.30 -14.28 11.22
C ILE A 622 -14.24 -13.67 10.15
N LEU A 623 -14.09 -14.06 8.87
CA LEU A 623 -15.00 -13.61 7.81
C LEU A 623 -16.45 -13.93 8.14
N LYS A 624 -16.72 -15.13 8.66
CA LYS A 624 -18.07 -15.51 9.06
C LYS A 624 -18.62 -14.63 10.17
N GLU A 625 -17.78 -14.29 11.16
CA GLU A 625 -18.19 -13.39 12.23
C GLU A 625 -18.38 -11.96 11.72
N ALA A 626 -17.52 -11.48 10.83
CA ALA A 626 -17.67 -10.18 10.19
C ALA A 626 -19.01 -10.06 9.42
N LEU A 627 -19.38 -11.09 8.67
CA LEU A 627 -20.69 -11.13 8.00
C LEU A 627 -21.88 -11.19 8.98
N ARG A 628 -21.70 -11.81 10.16
CA ARG A 628 -22.71 -11.74 11.23
C ARG A 628 -22.87 -10.33 11.80
N GLN A 629 -21.76 -9.60 11.94
CA GLN A 629 -21.82 -8.19 12.33
C GLN A 629 -22.59 -7.35 11.30
N ALA A 630 -22.35 -7.59 9.99
CA ALA A 630 -23.15 -6.98 8.93
C ALA A 630 -24.65 -7.31 9.05
N GLN A 631 -24.99 -8.57 9.40
CA GLN A 631 -26.38 -8.96 9.64
C GLN A 631 -27.00 -8.25 10.85
N ARG A 632 -26.25 -8.09 11.96
CA ARG A 632 -26.71 -7.34 13.13
C ARG A 632 -26.99 -5.87 12.81
N LEU A 633 -26.12 -5.24 12.00
CA LEU A 633 -26.35 -3.87 11.53
C LEU A 633 -27.62 -3.80 10.66
N HIS A 634 -27.86 -4.79 9.79
CA HIS A 634 -29.12 -4.89 9.03
C HIS A 634 -30.35 -5.08 9.94
N ASP A 635 -30.24 -5.92 10.96
CA ASP A 635 -31.33 -6.12 11.91
C ASP A 635 -31.62 -4.84 12.71
N ARG A 636 -30.61 -4.06 13.06
CA ARG A 636 -30.77 -2.73 13.64
C ARG A 636 -31.48 -1.76 12.68
N LEU A 637 -31.09 -1.78 11.40
CA LEU A 637 -31.75 -0.95 10.38
C LEU A 637 -33.22 -1.31 10.22
N LYS A 638 -33.59 -2.60 10.22
CA LYS A 638 -34.99 -3.05 10.19
C LYS A 638 -35.82 -2.60 11.39
N LEU A 639 -35.22 -2.50 12.58
CA LEU A 639 -35.90 -1.99 13.75
C LEU A 639 -36.23 -0.52 13.63
N ASN A 640 -35.38 0.26 12.98
CA ASN A 640 -35.59 1.70 12.77
C ASN A 640 -36.55 1.96 11.58
N TYR A 641 -36.57 1.05 10.59
CA TYR A 641 -37.35 1.18 9.35
C TYR A 641 -38.07 -0.15 9.05
N PRO A 642 -39.18 -0.45 9.76
CA PRO A 642 -39.90 -1.71 9.64
C PRO A 642 -40.57 -1.94 8.28
#